data_dc9be078737ff4c07a6bd88725099939
#
_entry.id   dc9be078737ff4c07a6bd88725099939
#
_cell.length_a   1.000
_cell.length_b   1.000
_cell.length_c   1.000
_cell.angle_alpha   90.00
_cell.angle_beta   90.00
_cell.angle_gamma   90.00
#
_symmetry.space_group_name_H-M   'P 1'
#
loop_
_entity.id
_entity.type
_entity.pdbx_description
1 polymer ?
#
loop_
_entity_poly.entity_id
_entity_poly.type
_entity_poly.pdbx_seq_one_letter_code
_entity_poly.pdbx_strand_id
1 'polypeptide(L)'
;MKRFLLLFSLVSTAAGAPAGGDEFYISRSGNDAWSGKLAAPSTGKTDGPFRTLAGARDALRLAKEKGLLTAGATVNVRGGTYELEDTFTLTAEDSGSASGPVVWRAFRDERVFLSGGKPVTHFVRVTDPAVARRLRPAARAHVLVTDLRPNGIADYGEITPRGGPPLELFAGGRRMTVARYPNDGWARIADVPQSGDTLYNRGLEREKRYDGVPAGRHYGRITYDGKEPSRWMQGQEMYVHGYWTFDWSDSYQQIQSIDTARREITLRPPHHGYGYTKNQRFYFLNILEELDAPGEWYLDRKAGLLYFWPPAGIHDAEASVLAKPLVALEGCSWTRLEGISFVCGRREGVRIREGHDNTVSACVFSNLGGDAVAIEGGFHNGVVSCDVHDVGMGGILLKGGERKTLTPGGHYAENNHIHDYSTWLRTGQYAVVMDGVGHRVEHNLIHDSPFEGIAIRGNDMVIEYNEFHNLMKETGDAGAIHTGRDWTWRGNVIRYNYFHDLKGPGLHGVMGVYLDDWASGFTVTGNLFYRAGRATMIGGGRDNFVVNNIYVECSPSIHVDARGLGWASYYFDGTTNELFTKMDDMNYSRPPYSRRYPALLHMEDSTPAVPKYNTIIGNISYGGRWMDVYDYQAFDLSVVTIRNNVIADPVLLRRRKDGEKGWDPYYLDIDMKEGYVALPNGDTEAARTFQGNLILKGNPGVRAPERGDFSLIANSAAANLGFTPVPASEIGPRGK
;
A
#
# COMPACT_ATOMS: atom_id res chain seq x y z
N MET A 1 8.52 -18.96 22.27
CA MET A 1 7.32 -18.70 21.51
C MET A 1 7.39 -19.51 20.22
N LYS A 2 6.47 -20.43 20.02
CA LYS A 2 6.53 -21.37 18.89
C LYS A 2 5.93 -20.67 17.67
N ARG A 3 6.76 -20.39 16.66
CA ARG A 3 6.27 -19.98 15.34
C ARG A 3 5.69 -21.21 14.64
N PHE A 4 4.38 -21.17 14.37
CA PHE A 4 3.76 -22.11 13.46
C PHE A 4 4.15 -21.73 12.03
N LEU A 5 4.94 -22.56 11.39
CA LEU A 5 5.01 -22.59 9.93
C LEU A 5 3.67 -23.17 9.44
N LEU A 6 2.77 -22.32 8.99
CA LEU A 6 1.64 -22.80 8.17
C LEU A 6 2.18 -23.14 6.79
N LEU A 7 2.31 -24.44 6.53
CA LEU A 7 2.42 -24.96 5.17
C LEU A 7 1.07 -24.75 4.48
N PHE A 8 0.99 -23.76 3.60
CA PHE A 8 -0.11 -23.67 2.65
C PHE A 8 -0.01 -24.85 1.68
N SER A 9 -0.84 -25.85 1.85
CA SER A 9 -1.11 -26.83 0.78
C SER A 9 -2.08 -26.16 -0.20
N LEU A 10 -1.56 -25.62 -1.29
CA LEU A 10 -2.36 -25.21 -2.43
C LEU A 10 -3.20 -26.40 -2.91
N VAL A 11 -4.48 -26.41 -2.59
CA VAL A 11 -5.45 -27.25 -3.31
C VAL A 11 -5.74 -26.52 -4.61
N SER A 12 -5.03 -26.91 -5.65
CA SER A 12 -5.32 -26.53 -7.03
C SER A 12 -6.72 -27.03 -7.38
N THR A 13 -7.70 -26.13 -7.38
CA THR A 13 -8.86 -26.34 -8.24
C THR A 13 -8.37 -26.13 -9.66
N ALA A 14 -8.02 -27.25 -10.32
CA ALA A 14 -7.69 -27.26 -11.72
C ALA A 14 -8.88 -26.71 -12.51
N ALA A 15 -8.82 -25.42 -12.85
CA ALA A 15 -9.54 -24.94 -14.01
C ALA A 15 -9.00 -25.76 -15.17
N GLY A 16 -9.81 -26.66 -15.72
CA GLY A 16 -9.40 -27.59 -16.76
C GLY A 16 -8.70 -26.82 -17.88
N ALA A 17 -7.47 -27.20 -18.17
CA ALA A 17 -6.77 -26.70 -19.33
C ALA A 17 -7.66 -26.92 -20.56
N PRO A 18 -7.84 -25.91 -21.45
CA PRO A 18 -8.54 -26.16 -22.70
C PRO A 18 -7.79 -27.29 -23.42
N ALA A 19 -8.50 -28.34 -23.71
CA ALA A 19 -7.94 -29.49 -24.40
C ALA A 19 -7.44 -29.07 -25.79
N GLY A 20 -6.11 -29.10 -26.03
CA GLY A 20 -5.58 -29.08 -27.39
C GLY A 20 -4.52 -28.04 -27.76
N GLY A 21 -3.95 -27.27 -26.82
CA GLY A 21 -2.82 -26.35 -27.12
C GLY A 21 -1.48 -27.10 -27.22
N ASP A 22 -0.55 -26.55 -28.02
CA ASP A 22 0.82 -27.05 -28.09
C ASP A 22 1.58 -26.86 -26.78
N GLU A 23 2.24 -27.91 -26.30
CA GLU A 23 3.09 -27.83 -25.10
C GLU A 23 4.56 -27.63 -25.45
N PHE A 24 5.21 -26.73 -24.74
CA PHE A 24 6.64 -26.48 -24.79
C PHE A 24 7.24 -26.49 -23.39
N TYR A 25 8.53 -26.72 -23.30
CA TYR A 25 9.23 -26.84 -22.04
C TYR A 25 10.49 -25.97 -22.02
N ILE A 26 10.76 -25.34 -20.88
CA ILE A 26 12.00 -24.62 -20.59
C ILE A 26 12.68 -25.30 -19.41
N SER A 27 14.00 -25.49 -19.47
CA SER A 27 14.80 -26.03 -18.38
C SER A 27 16.20 -25.46 -18.38
N ARG A 28 16.80 -25.25 -17.20
CA ARG A 28 18.20 -24.84 -17.06
C ARG A 28 19.18 -25.81 -17.74
N SER A 29 18.81 -27.08 -17.91
CA SER A 29 19.58 -28.08 -18.67
C SER A 29 19.21 -28.12 -20.15
N GLY A 30 18.40 -27.18 -20.64
CA GLY A 30 17.92 -27.11 -22.01
C GLY A 30 18.91 -26.46 -22.98
N ASN A 31 18.47 -26.34 -24.22
CA ASN A 31 19.19 -25.67 -25.31
C ASN A 31 18.16 -25.00 -26.24
N ASP A 32 18.33 -23.74 -26.57
CA ASP A 32 17.39 -22.99 -27.40
C ASP A 32 17.40 -23.44 -28.89
N ALA A 33 18.36 -24.29 -29.29
CA ALA A 33 18.36 -24.95 -30.60
C ALA A 33 17.49 -26.23 -30.65
N TRP A 34 16.93 -26.68 -29.52
CA TRP A 34 16.06 -27.86 -29.46
C TRP A 34 14.61 -27.51 -29.77
N SER A 35 13.79 -28.55 -29.95
CA SER A 35 12.38 -28.35 -30.31
C SER A 35 11.50 -27.76 -29.18
N GLY A 36 11.96 -27.82 -27.94
CA GLY A 36 11.17 -27.49 -26.77
C GLY A 36 10.01 -28.44 -26.45
N LYS A 37 9.86 -29.51 -27.20
CA LYS A 37 8.71 -30.45 -27.04
C LYS A 37 8.91 -31.51 -25.97
N LEU A 38 10.09 -31.66 -25.41
CA LEU A 38 10.42 -32.61 -24.38
C LEU A 38 10.66 -31.95 -23.03
N ALA A 39 10.11 -32.47 -21.96
CA ALA A 39 10.28 -31.93 -20.60
C ALA A 39 11.71 -32.11 -20.02
N ALA A 40 12.52 -32.98 -20.64
CA ALA A 40 13.92 -33.22 -20.29
C ALA A 40 14.74 -33.53 -21.55
N PRO A 41 16.08 -33.31 -21.50
CA PRO A 41 16.95 -33.68 -22.62
C PRO A 41 16.81 -35.15 -23.02
N SER A 42 16.76 -35.44 -24.32
CA SER A 42 16.77 -36.82 -24.85
C SER A 42 18.08 -37.49 -24.45
N THR A 43 18.09 -38.82 -24.46
CA THR A 43 19.26 -39.66 -24.05
C THR A 43 20.52 -39.25 -24.84
N GLY A 44 20.36 -38.92 -26.13
CA GLY A 44 21.47 -38.49 -26.99
C GLY A 44 21.77 -36.99 -26.92
N LYS A 45 21.04 -36.22 -26.12
CA LYS A 45 21.11 -34.74 -26.04
C LYS A 45 20.98 -34.04 -27.40
N THR A 46 20.20 -34.64 -28.30
CA THR A 46 19.94 -34.10 -29.65
C THR A 46 18.66 -33.27 -29.70
N ASP A 47 17.78 -33.44 -28.69
CA ASP A 47 16.54 -32.71 -28.51
C ASP A 47 16.16 -32.61 -27.03
N GLY A 48 15.28 -31.64 -26.66
CA GLY A 48 14.88 -31.40 -25.29
C GLY A 48 14.12 -30.09 -25.07
N PRO A 49 14.08 -29.58 -23.84
CA PRO A 49 13.48 -28.28 -23.52
C PRO A 49 14.35 -27.12 -24.05
N PHE A 50 13.75 -25.95 -24.21
CA PHE A 50 14.48 -24.71 -24.36
C PHE A 50 15.30 -24.38 -23.10
N ARG A 51 16.36 -23.60 -23.25
CA ARG A 51 17.16 -23.14 -22.12
C ARG A 51 16.61 -21.87 -21.50
N THR A 52 16.08 -20.95 -22.33
CA THR A 52 15.68 -19.61 -21.92
C THR A 52 14.23 -19.30 -22.25
N LEU A 53 13.66 -18.34 -21.50
CA LEU A 53 12.33 -17.78 -21.80
C LEU A 53 12.30 -17.15 -23.20
N ALA A 54 13.38 -16.45 -23.59
CA ALA A 54 13.50 -15.81 -24.89
C ALA A 54 13.51 -16.86 -26.03
N GLY A 55 14.27 -17.96 -25.88
CA GLY A 55 14.30 -19.03 -26.86
C GLY A 55 12.91 -19.65 -27.07
N ALA A 56 12.16 -19.89 -26.02
CA ALA A 56 10.79 -20.38 -26.12
C ALA A 56 9.86 -19.36 -26.80
N ARG A 57 9.94 -18.06 -26.42
CA ARG A 57 9.13 -17.00 -27.05
C ARG A 57 9.40 -16.95 -28.56
N ASP A 58 10.66 -16.89 -28.95
CA ASP A 58 11.05 -16.75 -30.36
C ASP A 58 10.62 -17.99 -31.18
N ALA A 59 10.69 -19.19 -30.60
CA ALA A 59 10.17 -20.40 -31.22
C ALA A 59 8.65 -20.39 -31.38
N LEU A 60 7.91 -19.84 -30.39
CA LEU A 60 6.44 -19.68 -30.50
C LEU A 60 6.07 -18.67 -31.59
N ARG A 61 6.78 -17.56 -31.69
CA ARG A 61 6.59 -16.56 -32.78
C ARG A 61 6.76 -17.23 -34.15
N LEU A 62 7.85 -17.96 -34.33
CA LEU A 62 8.12 -18.68 -35.58
C LEU A 62 7.05 -19.72 -35.88
N ALA A 63 6.53 -20.44 -34.87
CA ALA A 63 5.48 -21.41 -35.04
C ALA A 63 4.14 -20.75 -35.44
N LYS A 64 3.82 -19.58 -34.87
CA LYS A 64 2.65 -18.76 -35.26
C LYS A 64 2.77 -18.28 -36.71
N GLU A 65 3.91 -17.72 -37.10
CA GLU A 65 4.19 -17.22 -38.45
C GLU A 65 3.98 -18.34 -39.50
N LYS A 66 4.36 -19.57 -39.16
CA LYS A 66 4.17 -20.75 -40.02
C LYS A 66 2.78 -21.35 -39.95
N GLY A 67 1.86 -20.78 -39.15
CA GLY A 67 0.49 -21.31 -38.98
C GLY A 67 0.43 -22.65 -38.25
N LEU A 68 1.47 -23.00 -37.49
CA LEU A 68 1.56 -24.27 -36.75
C LEU A 68 0.88 -24.22 -35.37
N LEU A 69 0.61 -23.01 -34.84
CA LEU A 69 -0.12 -22.80 -33.57
C LEU A 69 -1.56 -22.38 -33.84
N THR A 70 -2.50 -23.27 -33.74
CA THR A 70 -3.92 -23.02 -34.05
C THR A 70 -4.82 -22.94 -32.82
N ALA A 71 -4.37 -23.43 -31.66
CA ALA A 71 -5.20 -23.59 -30.46
C ALA A 71 -4.54 -23.00 -29.18
N GLY A 72 -3.66 -22.01 -29.31
CA GLY A 72 -2.86 -21.49 -28.20
C GLY A 72 -1.63 -22.33 -27.89
N ALA A 73 -0.91 -21.99 -26.83
CA ALA A 73 0.29 -22.70 -26.40
C ALA A 73 0.46 -22.67 -24.87
N THR A 74 1.04 -23.73 -24.33
CA THR A 74 1.48 -23.79 -22.94
C THR A 74 2.99 -23.95 -22.87
N VAL A 75 3.68 -23.01 -22.24
CA VAL A 75 5.12 -23.05 -21.95
C VAL A 75 5.31 -23.46 -20.51
N ASN A 76 5.71 -24.69 -20.30
CA ASN A 76 5.99 -25.27 -18.99
C ASN A 76 7.44 -24.97 -18.58
N VAL A 77 7.64 -24.15 -17.56
CA VAL A 77 8.94 -23.81 -17.02
C VAL A 77 9.31 -24.79 -15.93
N ARG A 78 10.45 -25.49 -16.10
CA ARG A 78 10.96 -26.47 -15.12
C ARG A 78 11.56 -25.76 -13.91
N GLY A 79 11.56 -26.42 -12.78
CA GLY A 79 12.04 -25.87 -11.49
C GLY A 79 13.46 -25.38 -11.53
N GLY A 80 13.69 -24.29 -10.80
CA GLY A 80 14.99 -23.62 -10.65
C GLY A 80 14.89 -22.12 -10.71
N THR A 81 16.05 -21.45 -10.50
CA THR A 81 16.16 -20.00 -10.59
C THR A 81 16.67 -19.61 -11.97
N TYR A 82 15.91 -18.75 -12.64
CA TYR A 82 16.26 -18.14 -13.93
C TYR A 82 16.62 -16.68 -13.65
N GLU A 83 17.90 -16.40 -13.68
CA GLU A 83 18.44 -15.05 -13.52
C GLU A 83 18.17 -14.25 -14.79
N LEU A 84 17.53 -13.08 -14.66
CA LEU A 84 17.20 -12.20 -15.76
C LEU A 84 18.20 -11.06 -15.83
N GLU A 85 18.94 -10.97 -16.93
CA GLU A 85 19.87 -9.86 -17.20
C GLU A 85 19.13 -8.62 -17.73
N ASP A 86 17.96 -8.81 -18.34
CA ASP A 86 17.05 -7.77 -18.80
C ASP A 86 15.59 -8.26 -18.65
N THR A 87 14.64 -7.35 -18.82
CA THR A 87 13.21 -7.64 -18.80
C THR A 87 12.84 -8.72 -19.82
N PHE A 88 12.18 -9.79 -19.39
CA PHE A 88 11.53 -10.70 -20.32
C PHE A 88 10.26 -10.04 -20.87
N THR A 89 10.31 -9.65 -22.14
CA THR A 89 9.23 -8.90 -22.79
C THR A 89 8.43 -9.78 -23.74
N LEU A 90 7.10 -9.78 -23.57
CA LEU A 90 6.12 -10.28 -24.51
C LEU A 90 5.38 -9.10 -25.14
N THR A 91 5.14 -9.17 -26.44
CA THR A 91 4.48 -8.11 -27.23
C THR A 91 3.16 -8.58 -27.84
N ALA A 92 2.49 -7.73 -28.60
CA ALA A 92 1.26 -8.10 -29.29
C ALA A 92 1.40 -9.38 -30.15
N GLU A 93 2.60 -9.66 -30.68
CA GLU A 93 2.88 -10.89 -31.44
C GLU A 93 2.76 -12.15 -30.61
N ASP A 94 2.96 -12.05 -29.29
CA ASP A 94 2.92 -13.18 -28.35
C ASP A 94 1.51 -13.47 -27.83
N SER A 95 0.52 -12.66 -28.24
CA SER A 95 -0.88 -12.77 -27.78
C SER A 95 -1.49 -14.12 -28.10
N GLY A 96 -2.31 -14.61 -27.20
CA GLY A 96 -3.23 -15.71 -27.46
C GLY A 96 -4.55 -15.23 -28.08
N SER A 97 -5.60 -16.01 -27.85
CA SER A 97 -6.99 -15.67 -28.16
C SER A 97 -7.92 -16.21 -27.07
N ALA A 98 -9.17 -15.80 -27.08
CA ALA A 98 -10.18 -16.30 -26.14
C ALA A 98 -10.30 -17.83 -26.14
N SER A 99 -10.18 -18.47 -27.30
CA SER A 99 -10.25 -19.92 -27.47
C SER A 99 -8.90 -20.66 -27.31
N GLY A 100 -7.79 -19.91 -27.34
CA GLY A 100 -6.44 -20.44 -27.30
C GLY A 100 -5.47 -19.45 -26.65
N PRO A 101 -5.48 -19.30 -25.32
CA PRO A 101 -4.53 -18.44 -24.63
C PRO A 101 -3.10 -18.95 -24.73
N VAL A 102 -2.13 -18.05 -24.56
CA VAL A 102 -0.72 -18.41 -24.37
C VAL A 102 -0.43 -18.43 -22.87
N VAL A 103 -0.05 -19.60 -22.35
CA VAL A 103 0.15 -19.80 -20.91
C VAL A 103 1.64 -20.07 -20.64
N TRP A 104 2.24 -19.26 -19.76
CA TRP A 104 3.57 -19.46 -19.20
C TRP A 104 3.41 -19.90 -17.76
N ARG A 105 3.77 -21.14 -17.44
CA ARG A 105 3.51 -21.67 -16.11
C ARG A 105 4.65 -22.50 -15.54
N ALA A 106 4.70 -22.58 -14.22
CA ALA A 106 5.52 -23.57 -13.54
C ALA A 106 5.06 -24.98 -13.92
N PHE A 107 6.01 -25.87 -14.15
CA PHE A 107 5.69 -27.24 -14.50
C PHE A 107 5.25 -28.03 -13.26
N ARG A 108 3.98 -28.38 -13.19
CA ARG A 108 3.39 -29.12 -12.05
C ARG A 108 3.64 -28.37 -10.72
N ASP A 109 4.20 -29.09 -9.72
CA ASP A 109 4.50 -28.53 -8.39
C ASP A 109 5.97 -28.07 -8.27
N GLU A 110 6.68 -27.89 -9.39
CA GLU A 110 8.06 -27.43 -9.39
C GLU A 110 8.15 -25.94 -9.05
N ARG A 111 9.08 -25.57 -8.19
CA ARG A 111 9.30 -24.16 -7.85
C ARG A 111 10.15 -23.47 -8.91
N VAL A 112 9.58 -22.46 -9.54
CA VAL A 112 10.21 -21.64 -10.58
C VAL A 112 10.42 -20.23 -10.03
N PHE A 113 11.65 -19.74 -10.06
CA PHE A 113 12.00 -18.39 -9.68
C PHE A 113 12.53 -17.62 -10.88
N LEU A 114 11.91 -16.48 -11.19
CA LEU A 114 12.48 -15.46 -12.07
C LEU A 114 13.11 -14.40 -11.18
N SER A 115 14.44 -14.31 -11.20
CA SER A 115 15.22 -13.43 -10.33
C SER A 115 15.84 -12.28 -11.09
N GLY A 116 15.68 -11.05 -10.56
CA GLY A 116 16.42 -9.85 -11.01
C GLY A 116 17.70 -9.62 -10.22
N GLY A 117 18.08 -10.56 -9.36
CA GLY A 117 19.27 -10.51 -8.54
C GLY A 117 20.48 -11.19 -9.18
N LYS A 118 21.64 -10.94 -8.59
CA LYS A 118 22.88 -11.68 -8.86
C LYS A 118 23.48 -12.24 -7.57
N PRO A 119 23.99 -13.47 -7.58
CA PRO A 119 24.72 -14.00 -6.44
C PRO A 119 25.91 -13.10 -6.08
N VAL A 120 26.08 -12.85 -4.78
CA VAL A 120 27.23 -12.14 -4.24
C VAL A 120 28.14 -13.16 -3.56
N THR A 121 29.35 -13.26 -4.07
CA THR A 121 30.31 -14.28 -3.66
C THR A 121 31.64 -13.65 -3.20
N HIS A 122 32.62 -14.49 -2.90
CA HIS A 122 33.99 -14.06 -2.49
C HIS A 122 34.04 -13.20 -1.23
N PHE A 123 33.16 -13.47 -0.27
CA PHE A 123 33.23 -12.84 1.03
C PHE A 123 34.50 -13.29 1.79
N VAL A 124 35.24 -12.31 2.29
CA VAL A 124 36.45 -12.54 3.12
C VAL A 124 36.32 -11.78 4.44
N ARG A 125 37.09 -12.15 5.44
CA ARG A 125 37.12 -11.42 6.70
C ARG A 125 37.75 -10.03 6.50
N VAL A 126 37.24 -9.06 7.26
CA VAL A 126 37.85 -7.71 7.26
C VAL A 126 39.23 -7.76 7.88
N THR A 127 40.25 -7.52 7.06
CA THR A 127 41.67 -7.54 7.50
C THR A 127 42.29 -6.15 7.61
N ASP A 128 41.68 -5.11 7.02
CA ASP A 128 42.12 -3.73 7.13
C ASP A 128 41.94 -3.23 8.57
N PRO A 129 43.04 -2.88 9.29
CA PRO A 129 42.99 -2.41 10.67
C PRO A 129 42.21 -1.08 10.80
N ALA A 130 42.16 -0.24 9.77
CA ALA A 130 41.44 1.02 9.79
C ALA A 130 39.93 0.76 9.79
N VAL A 131 39.45 -0.14 8.95
CA VAL A 131 38.07 -0.58 8.90
C VAL A 131 37.69 -1.34 10.18
N ALA A 132 38.52 -2.29 10.60
CA ALA A 132 38.25 -3.10 11.82
C ALA A 132 38.12 -2.25 13.08
N ARG A 133 38.86 -1.13 13.19
CA ARG A 133 38.71 -0.19 14.31
C ARG A 133 37.36 0.54 14.33
N ARG A 134 36.74 0.74 13.19
CA ARG A 134 35.41 1.37 13.07
C ARG A 134 34.30 0.45 13.55
N LEU A 135 34.43 -0.86 13.33
CA LEU A 135 33.45 -1.85 13.75
C LEU A 135 33.41 -1.99 15.29
N ARG A 136 32.22 -2.20 15.84
CA ARG A 136 32.09 -2.57 17.27
C ARG A 136 32.85 -3.85 17.55
N PRO A 137 33.46 -4.02 18.76
CA PRO A 137 34.29 -5.21 19.09
C PRO A 137 33.56 -6.53 18.78
N ALA A 138 32.26 -6.63 19.10
CA ALA A 138 31.47 -7.83 18.87
C ALA A 138 31.30 -8.15 17.36
N ALA A 139 31.23 -7.15 16.50
CA ALA A 139 31.01 -7.31 15.06
C ALA A 139 32.31 -7.76 14.31
N ARG A 140 33.49 -7.43 14.81
CA ARG A 140 34.78 -7.62 14.10
C ARG A 140 35.05 -9.06 13.66
N ALA A 141 34.61 -10.05 14.44
CA ALA A 141 34.79 -11.46 14.12
C ALA A 141 33.78 -12.01 13.09
N HIS A 142 32.71 -11.27 12.82
CA HIS A 142 31.57 -11.74 12.06
C HIS A 142 31.37 -11.00 10.73
N VAL A 143 31.75 -9.72 10.67
CA VAL A 143 31.60 -8.92 9.44
C VAL A 143 32.57 -9.41 8.37
N LEU A 144 32.01 -9.70 7.24
CA LEU A 144 32.69 -10.07 6.00
C LEU A 144 32.66 -8.90 5.03
N VAL A 145 33.58 -8.91 4.05
CA VAL A 145 33.64 -7.90 2.98
C VAL A 145 33.82 -8.59 1.62
N THR A 146 33.21 -8.03 0.59
CA THR A 146 33.42 -8.42 -0.80
C THR A 146 33.44 -7.18 -1.71
N ASP A 147 34.21 -7.24 -2.78
CA ASP A 147 34.12 -6.28 -3.90
C ASP A 147 32.99 -6.74 -4.84
N LEU A 148 32.03 -5.87 -5.11
CA LEU A 148 30.90 -6.16 -5.97
C LEU A 148 31.24 -6.15 -7.46
N ARG A 149 32.33 -5.48 -7.87
CA ARG A 149 32.73 -5.37 -9.28
C ARG A 149 33.12 -6.69 -9.94
N PRO A 150 33.93 -7.57 -9.29
CA PRO A 150 34.17 -8.92 -9.82
C PRO A 150 32.92 -9.80 -9.89
N ASN A 151 31.89 -9.49 -9.07
CA ASN A 151 30.58 -10.15 -9.16
C ASN A 151 29.74 -9.62 -10.34
N GLY A 152 30.26 -8.70 -11.16
CA GLY A 152 29.52 -8.07 -12.26
C GLY A 152 28.44 -7.09 -11.81
N ILE A 153 28.59 -6.51 -10.61
CA ILE A 153 27.67 -5.55 -10.01
C ILE A 153 28.39 -4.21 -9.90
N ALA A 154 28.01 -3.25 -10.75
CA ALA A 154 28.61 -1.91 -10.79
C ALA A 154 27.57 -0.79 -10.60
N ASP A 155 26.28 -1.08 -10.83
CA ASP A 155 25.18 -0.17 -10.57
C ASP A 155 24.55 -0.47 -9.20
N TYR A 156 24.76 0.43 -8.27
CA TYR A 156 24.23 0.32 -6.90
C TYR A 156 22.92 1.11 -6.68
N GLY A 157 22.48 1.87 -7.69
CA GLY A 157 21.36 2.80 -7.56
C GLY A 157 21.63 3.93 -6.55
N GLU A 158 20.64 4.76 -6.33
CA GLU A 158 20.71 5.90 -5.42
C GLU A 158 19.56 5.87 -4.41
N ILE A 159 19.84 6.29 -3.19
CA ILE A 159 18.79 6.57 -2.19
C ILE A 159 18.28 7.98 -2.46
N THR A 160 17.07 8.07 -2.97
CA THR A 160 16.40 9.35 -3.21
C THR A 160 15.27 9.55 -2.19
N PRO A 161 14.81 10.78 -1.95
CA PRO A 161 13.83 11.06 -0.90
C PRO A 161 12.56 10.20 -0.94
N ARG A 162 12.04 9.93 -2.14
CA ARG A 162 10.83 9.11 -2.35
C ARG A 162 10.94 8.15 -3.54
N GLY A 163 12.14 7.75 -3.88
CA GLY A 163 12.37 6.73 -4.93
C GLY A 163 12.23 5.31 -4.41
N GLY A 164 12.18 4.36 -5.34
CA GLY A 164 12.32 2.96 -5.01
C GLY A 164 13.72 2.65 -4.46
N PRO A 165 13.92 1.47 -3.86
CA PRO A 165 15.19 1.14 -3.24
C PRO A 165 16.33 1.11 -4.26
N PRO A 166 17.55 1.41 -3.80
CA PRO A 166 18.77 1.12 -4.53
C PRO A 166 19.01 -0.38 -4.61
N LEU A 167 20.24 -0.80 -4.82
CA LEU A 167 20.63 -2.19 -4.59
C LEU A 167 20.26 -2.61 -3.17
N GLU A 168 19.59 -3.75 -3.04
CA GLU A 168 19.27 -4.43 -1.78
C GLU A 168 20.01 -5.76 -1.70
N LEU A 169 20.28 -6.21 -0.49
CA LEU A 169 20.92 -7.50 -0.21
C LEU A 169 19.89 -8.48 0.35
N PHE A 170 19.90 -9.69 -0.17
CA PHE A 170 19.08 -10.81 0.30
C PHE A 170 19.99 -11.97 0.68
N ALA A 171 19.60 -12.71 1.72
CA ALA A 171 20.32 -13.90 2.16
C ALA A 171 19.36 -14.90 2.80
N GLY A 172 19.46 -16.18 2.43
CA GLY A 172 18.50 -17.19 2.87
C GLY A 172 17.05 -16.86 2.49
N GLY A 173 16.83 -16.23 1.33
CA GLY A 173 15.52 -15.81 0.84
C GLY A 173 14.87 -14.64 1.58
N ARG A 174 15.62 -13.89 2.40
CA ARG A 174 15.13 -12.76 3.19
C ARG A 174 15.88 -11.48 2.87
N ARG A 175 15.17 -10.36 2.91
CA ARG A 175 15.77 -9.02 2.83
C ARG A 175 16.69 -8.77 4.04
N MET A 176 17.90 -8.28 3.78
CA MET A 176 18.86 -7.88 4.81
C MET A 176 18.72 -6.40 5.10
N THR A 177 19.05 -6.01 6.32
CA THR A 177 18.90 -4.64 6.81
C THR A 177 20.13 -3.81 6.48
N VAL A 178 19.96 -2.63 5.88
CA VAL A 178 21.05 -1.65 5.79
C VAL A 178 21.44 -1.24 7.21
N ALA A 179 22.74 -1.29 7.54
CA ALA A 179 23.26 -0.94 8.87
C ALA A 179 22.69 0.39 9.35
N ARG A 180 21.96 0.37 10.45
CA ARG A 180 21.15 1.48 10.93
C ARG A 180 21.29 1.75 12.42
N TYR A 181 20.97 2.97 12.84
CA TYR A 181 20.86 3.36 14.24
C TYR A 181 19.58 4.14 14.50
N PRO A 182 18.78 3.78 15.54
CA PRO A 182 18.90 2.55 16.33
C PRO A 182 18.54 1.30 15.53
N ASN A 183 19.00 0.11 15.95
CA ASN A 183 18.69 -1.17 15.28
C ASN A 183 17.20 -1.46 15.29
N ASP A 184 16.52 -1.12 16.40
CA ASP A 184 15.07 -1.24 16.55
C ASP A 184 14.46 0.11 16.94
N GLY A 185 13.22 0.34 16.47
CA GLY A 185 12.48 1.56 16.77
C GLY A 185 13.08 2.80 16.10
N TRP A 186 12.99 3.94 16.80
CA TRP A 186 13.22 5.27 16.23
C TRP A 186 13.99 6.16 17.19
N ALA A 187 14.92 6.95 16.67
CA ALA A 187 15.37 8.19 17.29
C ALA A 187 14.30 9.28 17.17
N ARG A 188 14.42 10.32 17.97
CA ARG A 188 13.51 11.49 17.93
C ARG A 188 14.25 12.75 17.58
N ILE A 189 13.58 13.66 16.86
CA ILE A 189 14.07 15.02 16.66
C ILE A 189 13.99 15.75 17.99
N ALA A 190 15.16 16.08 18.57
CA ALA A 190 15.22 16.76 19.85
C ALA A 190 14.81 18.23 19.72
N ASP A 191 15.21 18.90 18.63
CA ASP A 191 14.79 20.23 18.29
C ASP A 191 15.04 20.52 16.80
N VAL A 192 14.39 21.57 16.27
CA VAL A 192 14.58 22.04 14.89
C VAL A 192 15.12 23.46 14.95
N PRO A 193 16.45 23.66 14.85
CA PRO A 193 17.06 24.98 14.90
C PRO A 193 16.49 25.90 13.83
N GLN A 194 16.09 27.11 14.25
CA GLN A 194 15.54 28.11 13.33
C GLN A 194 16.64 29.05 12.88
N SER A 195 16.79 29.24 11.58
CA SER A 195 17.73 30.19 11.01
C SER A 195 17.06 31.29 10.16
N GLY A 196 15.76 31.44 10.31
CA GLY A 196 14.96 32.44 9.59
C GLY A 196 13.62 32.62 10.29
N ASP A 197 12.83 33.55 9.82
CA ASP A 197 11.66 34.01 10.53
C ASP A 197 10.38 33.23 10.19
N THR A 198 10.40 32.44 9.14
CA THR A 198 9.16 31.94 8.59
C THR A 198 9.10 30.40 8.54
N LEU A 199 7.98 29.89 8.97
CA LEU A 199 7.57 28.52 8.73
C LEU A 199 6.88 28.47 7.37
N TYR A 200 7.25 27.48 6.57
CA TYR A 200 6.62 27.26 5.27
C TYR A 200 6.01 25.89 5.20
N ASN A 201 4.88 25.79 4.57
CA ASN A 201 4.37 24.53 4.12
C ASN A 201 5.08 24.11 2.82
N ARG A 202 5.53 22.87 2.74
CA ARG A 202 6.22 22.32 1.55
C ARG A 202 7.43 23.12 1.07
N GLY A 203 8.08 23.88 1.94
CA GLY A 203 9.22 24.72 1.58
C GLY A 203 8.90 25.91 0.68
N LEU A 204 7.62 26.22 0.52
CA LEU A 204 7.14 27.37 -0.23
C LEU A 204 6.96 28.58 0.69
N GLU A 205 6.87 29.78 0.09
CA GLU A 205 6.49 30.97 0.82
C GLU A 205 5.16 30.78 1.56
N ARG A 206 5.02 31.48 2.67
CA ARG A 206 3.85 31.39 3.52
C ARG A 206 2.57 31.56 2.71
N GLU A 207 1.82 30.50 2.57
CA GLU A 207 0.53 30.55 1.91
C GLU A 207 -0.55 30.90 2.94
N LYS A 208 -1.39 31.88 2.65
CA LYS A 208 -2.47 32.30 3.54
C LYS A 208 -3.38 31.13 3.97
N ARG A 209 -3.61 30.17 3.09
CA ARG A 209 -4.43 28.99 3.35
C ARG A 209 -3.89 28.07 4.45
N TYR A 210 -2.61 28.19 4.77
CA TYR A 210 -1.97 27.44 5.84
C TYR A 210 -1.65 28.30 7.07
N ASP A 211 -2.14 29.54 7.13
CA ASP A 211 -2.01 30.38 8.31
C ASP A 211 -2.67 29.68 9.51
N GLY A 212 -1.86 29.42 10.54
CA GLY A 212 -2.32 28.69 11.72
C GLY A 212 -2.32 27.18 11.61
N VAL A 213 -2.08 26.63 10.41
CA VAL A 213 -1.76 25.19 10.25
C VAL A 213 -0.26 25.03 10.32
N PRO A 214 0.23 24.31 11.27
CA PRO A 214 1.64 24.20 11.50
C PRO A 214 2.31 23.31 10.48
N ALA A 215 3.14 23.92 9.67
CA ALA A 215 4.14 23.22 8.89
C ALA A 215 5.43 23.08 9.71
N GLY A 216 6.19 22.03 9.43
CA GLY A 216 7.53 21.91 9.97
C GLY A 216 8.46 23.01 9.46
N ARG A 217 9.63 23.13 10.05
CA ARG A 217 10.67 24.07 9.60
C ARG A 217 11.48 23.48 8.46
N HIS A 218 11.74 24.27 7.42
CA HIS A 218 12.31 23.77 6.14
C HIS A 218 13.82 24.00 5.97
N TYR A 219 14.55 24.29 7.04
CA TYR A 219 15.98 24.63 6.93
C TYR A 219 16.91 23.43 6.79
N GLY A 220 16.37 22.20 6.75
CA GLY A 220 17.17 20.98 6.62
C GLY A 220 18.13 20.75 7.79
N ARG A 221 17.83 21.32 8.98
CA ARG A 221 18.62 21.13 10.19
C ARG A 221 17.75 20.59 11.31
N ILE A 222 18.22 19.51 11.94
CA ILE A 222 17.58 18.88 13.09
C ILE A 222 18.61 18.55 14.13
N THR A 223 18.23 18.53 15.40
CA THR A 223 19.07 18.02 16.47
C THR A 223 18.60 16.65 16.94
N TYR A 224 19.50 15.90 17.55
CA TYR A 224 19.26 14.54 18.03
C TYR A 224 19.74 14.38 19.47
N ASP A 225 19.19 13.38 20.16
CA ASP A 225 19.65 12.94 21.46
C ASP A 225 20.67 11.81 21.34
N GLY A 226 21.54 11.66 22.38
CA GLY A 226 22.53 10.59 22.41
C GLY A 226 23.93 11.04 21.98
N LYS A 227 24.85 10.07 21.92
CA LYS A 227 26.29 10.30 21.64
C LYS A 227 26.80 9.46 20.47
N GLU A 228 26.02 8.55 19.93
CA GLU A 228 26.42 7.58 18.91
C GLU A 228 27.04 8.23 17.67
N PRO A 229 26.50 9.31 17.11
CA PRO A 229 27.10 9.97 15.94
C PRO A 229 28.52 10.49 16.14
N SER A 230 28.99 10.67 17.40
CA SER A 230 30.37 11.08 17.68
C SER A 230 31.41 9.98 17.37
N ARG A 231 30.97 8.74 17.20
CA ARG A 231 31.83 7.60 16.86
C ARG A 231 31.99 7.40 15.35
N TRP A 232 31.10 7.99 14.57
CA TRP A 232 31.02 7.73 13.13
C TRP A 232 32.06 8.55 12.36
N MET A 233 32.66 7.90 11.36
CA MET A 233 33.60 8.60 10.49
C MET A 233 32.84 9.63 9.64
N GLN A 234 33.28 10.87 9.71
CA GLN A 234 32.70 11.93 8.91
C GLN A 234 33.07 11.78 7.43
N GLY A 235 32.18 12.23 6.52
CA GLY A 235 32.41 12.19 5.08
C GLY A 235 32.07 10.88 4.39
N GLN A 236 31.59 9.85 5.13
CA GLN A 236 30.95 8.69 4.51
C GLN A 236 29.52 9.05 4.03
N GLU A 237 28.97 8.25 3.13
CA GLU A 237 27.63 8.45 2.57
C GLU A 237 26.58 7.93 3.58
N MET A 238 26.04 8.85 4.35
CA MET A 238 25.05 8.56 5.39
C MET A 238 23.70 9.14 5.03
N TYR A 239 22.64 8.48 5.48
CA TYR A 239 21.26 8.91 5.29
C TYR A 239 20.48 8.87 6.60
N VAL A 240 19.36 9.56 6.61
CA VAL A 240 18.30 9.40 7.60
C VAL A 240 16.98 9.10 6.89
N HIS A 241 16.15 8.27 7.48
CA HIS A 241 14.78 8.04 7.07
C HIS A 241 13.85 8.40 8.22
N GLY A 242 12.77 9.10 7.96
CA GLY A 242 11.85 9.48 9.02
C GLY A 242 10.52 10.03 8.54
N TYR A 243 9.62 10.16 9.50
CA TYR A 243 8.38 10.90 9.42
C TYR A 243 8.65 12.30 9.99
N TRP A 244 8.77 13.29 9.10
CA TRP A 244 9.43 14.55 9.46
C TRP A 244 8.53 15.58 10.10
N THR A 245 7.24 15.58 9.76
CA THR A 245 6.22 16.48 10.32
C THR A 245 4.93 15.73 10.57
N PHE A 246 4.42 15.01 9.58
CA PHE A 246 3.18 14.24 9.67
C PHE A 246 3.43 12.73 9.66
N ASP A 247 2.61 11.98 10.38
CA ASP A 247 2.72 10.52 10.45
C ASP A 247 2.33 9.79 9.15
N TRP A 248 1.77 10.49 8.20
CA TRP A 248 1.39 9.99 6.87
C TRP A 248 2.39 10.32 5.76
N SER A 249 3.55 10.93 6.09
CA SER A 249 4.53 11.35 5.09
C SER A 249 5.96 11.11 5.55
N ASP A 250 6.61 10.11 4.95
CA ASP A 250 8.01 9.77 5.17
C ASP A 250 8.91 10.23 4.03
N SER A 251 10.21 10.27 4.24
CA SER A 251 11.22 10.32 3.18
C SER A 251 12.61 9.97 3.69
N TYR A 252 13.46 9.53 2.75
CA TYR A 252 14.90 9.46 2.94
C TYR A 252 15.53 10.83 2.73
N GLN A 253 16.53 11.19 3.54
CA GLN A 253 17.30 12.43 3.42
C GLN A 253 18.79 12.13 3.53
N GLN A 254 19.58 12.64 2.61
CA GLN A 254 21.03 12.48 2.69
C GLN A 254 21.62 13.45 3.71
N ILE A 255 22.50 12.96 4.58
CA ILE A 255 23.23 13.80 5.53
C ILE A 255 24.34 14.56 4.79
N GLN A 256 24.38 15.86 4.94
CA GLN A 256 25.48 16.71 4.48
C GLN A 256 26.61 16.75 5.48
N SER A 257 26.29 16.95 6.76
CA SER A 257 27.24 17.01 7.87
C SER A 257 26.56 16.76 9.21
N ILE A 258 27.37 16.34 10.19
CA ILE A 258 26.97 16.20 11.60
C ILE A 258 27.91 17.00 12.47
N ASP A 259 27.38 17.99 13.19
CA ASP A 259 28.08 18.67 14.28
C ASP A 259 27.82 17.90 15.57
N THR A 260 28.79 17.09 15.99
CA THR A 260 28.66 16.24 17.18
C THR A 260 28.72 17.02 18.49
N ALA A 261 29.29 18.23 18.49
CA ALA A 261 29.33 19.10 19.68
C ALA A 261 27.96 19.72 19.94
N ARG A 262 27.28 20.16 18.88
CA ARG A 262 25.93 20.70 18.94
C ARG A 262 24.84 19.65 18.84
N ARG A 263 25.22 18.42 18.45
CA ARG A 263 24.30 17.33 18.11
C ARG A 263 23.33 17.72 16.99
N GLU A 264 23.82 18.43 16.00
CA GLU A 264 23.04 18.95 14.86
C GLU A 264 23.41 18.19 13.58
N ILE A 265 22.37 17.81 12.84
CA ILE A 265 22.48 17.20 11.50
C ILE A 265 22.06 18.27 10.51
N THR A 266 22.86 18.48 9.48
CA THR A 266 22.50 19.24 8.29
C THR A 266 22.19 18.28 7.16
N LEU A 267 21.05 18.41 6.53
CA LEU A 267 20.54 17.57 5.45
C LEU A 267 20.81 18.21 4.09
N ARG A 268 21.03 17.38 3.07
CA ARG A 268 21.15 17.85 1.69
C ARG A 268 19.77 18.15 1.09
N PRO A 269 19.61 19.20 0.28
CA PRO A 269 18.43 19.38 -0.56
C PRO A 269 18.25 18.26 -1.59
N PRO A 270 17.01 17.94 -2.04
CA PRO A 270 15.77 18.60 -1.64
C PRO A 270 15.32 18.18 -0.24
N HIS A 271 14.90 19.16 0.54
CA HIS A 271 14.39 18.90 1.89
C HIS A 271 12.96 18.31 1.84
N HIS A 272 12.52 17.74 2.96
CA HIS A 272 11.17 17.17 3.04
C HIS A 272 10.09 18.25 2.80
N GLY A 273 9.08 17.93 1.98
CA GLY A 273 8.07 18.87 1.52
C GLY A 273 7.21 19.51 2.62
N TYR A 274 7.08 18.86 3.77
CA TYR A 274 6.38 19.41 4.95
C TYR A 274 7.32 19.93 6.03
N GLY A 275 8.63 19.97 5.80
CA GLY A 275 9.64 20.38 6.78
C GLY A 275 9.85 19.35 7.88
N TYR A 276 10.37 19.85 9.03
CA TYR A 276 10.80 19.03 10.16
C TYR A 276 10.19 19.55 11.45
N THR A 277 9.73 18.64 12.32
CA THR A 277 9.05 18.98 13.56
C THR A 277 9.68 18.26 14.74
N LYS A 278 9.81 18.94 15.87
CA LYS A 278 10.27 18.36 17.14
C LYS A 278 9.45 17.14 17.53
N ASN A 279 10.07 16.17 18.17
CA ASN A 279 9.52 14.88 18.59
C ASN A 279 9.16 13.88 17.46
N GLN A 280 9.25 14.30 16.20
CA GLN A 280 9.10 13.36 15.10
C GLN A 280 10.24 12.33 15.07
N ARG A 281 9.93 11.17 14.50
CA ARG A 281 10.76 9.98 14.55
C ARG A 281 11.55 9.76 13.27
N PHE A 282 12.80 9.30 13.43
CA PHE A 282 13.70 8.97 12.33
C PHE A 282 14.73 7.91 12.75
N TYR A 283 15.45 7.37 11.80
CA TYR A 283 16.64 6.57 12.05
C TYR A 283 17.75 6.89 11.05
N PHE A 284 18.97 6.63 11.44
CA PHE A 284 20.13 6.75 10.57
C PHE A 284 20.37 5.44 9.81
N LEU A 285 20.93 5.49 8.60
CA LEU A 285 21.25 4.30 7.82
C LEU A 285 22.49 4.46 6.93
N ASN A 286 23.03 3.34 6.47
CA ASN A 286 24.27 3.20 5.73
C ASN A 286 25.48 3.74 6.52
N ILE A 287 25.67 3.22 7.75
CA ILE A 287 26.75 3.62 8.64
C ILE A 287 27.56 2.37 9.04
N LEU A 288 28.85 2.33 8.66
CA LEU A 288 29.68 1.15 8.92
C LEU A 288 29.84 0.86 10.41
N GLU A 289 29.93 1.89 11.25
CA GLU A 289 30.07 1.77 12.71
C GLU A 289 28.84 1.17 13.39
N GLU A 290 27.70 1.17 12.71
CA GLU A 290 26.42 0.60 13.16
C GLU A 290 26.09 -0.73 12.45
N LEU A 291 27.06 -1.33 11.76
CA LEU A 291 27.01 -2.72 11.32
C LEU A 291 27.33 -3.62 12.52
N ASP A 292 26.37 -3.82 13.41
CA ASP A 292 26.59 -4.42 14.73
C ASP A 292 25.61 -5.53 15.12
N ALA A 293 24.74 -5.95 14.16
CA ALA A 293 23.81 -7.06 14.32
C ALA A 293 23.82 -8.04 13.12
N PRO A 294 23.50 -9.35 13.35
CA PRO A 294 23.36 -10.30 12.26
C PRO A 294 22.26 -9.89 11.27
N GLY A 295 22.51 -9.97 9.98
CA GLY A 295 21.61 -9.56 8.92
C GLY A 295 21.80 -8.11 8.47
N GLU A 296 22.71 -7.38 9.10
CA GLU A 296 23.03 -6.02 8.67
C GLU A 296 24.12 -5.99 7.61
N TRP A 297 24.05 -4.99 6.73
CA TRP A 297 25.02 -4.71 5.69
C TRP A 297 25.25 -3.22 5.47
N TYR A 298 26.45 -2.88 5.00
CA TYR A 298 26.87 -1.53 4.65
C TYR A 298 27.50 -1.54 3.26
N LEU A 299 27.22 -0.55 2.43
CA LEU A 299 27.80 -0.39 1.12
C LEU A 299 28.63 0.91 1.03
N ASP A 300 29.94 0.76 0.85
CA ASP A 300 30.77 1.84 0.34
C ASP A 300 30.62 1.93 -1.19
N ARG A 301 29.68 2.75 -1.64
CA ARG A 301 29.37 2.90 -3.07
C ARG A 301 30.56 3.40 -3.88
N LYS A 302 31.41 4.23 -3.28
CA LYS A 302 32.59 4.79 -3.94
C LYS A 302 33.65 3.72 -4.21
N ALA A 303 33.88 2.87 -3.24
CA ALA A 303 34.84 1.76 -3.34
C ALA A 303 34.25 0.51 -4.00
N GLY A 304 32.92 0.36 -4.05
CA GLY A 304 32.25 -0.86 -4.48
C GLY A 304 32.37 -2.01 -3.48
N LEU A 305 32.60 -1.68 -2.22
CA LEU A 305 32.82 -2.68 -1.16
C LEU A 305 31.55 -2.87 -0.33
N LEU A 306 31.05 -4.11 -0.31
CA LEU A 306 29.92 -4.52 0.51
C LEU A 306 30.44 -5.20 1.78
N TYR A 307 30.06 -4.67 2.93
CA TYR A 307 30.30 -5.26 4.24
C TYR A 307 29.00 -5.88 4.74
N PHE A 308 29.07 -7.10 5.25
CA PHE A 308 27.89 -7.86 5.66
C PHE A 308 28.18 -8.73 6.89
N TRP A 309 27.26 -8.74 7.85
CA TRP A 309 27.24 -9.70 8.93
C TRP A 309 26.17 -10.77 8.63
N PRO A 310 26.53 -11.91 8.02
CA PRO A 310 25.55 -12.92 7.68
C PRO A 310 24.87 -13.50 8.92
N PRO A 311 23.56 -13.79 8.87
CA PRO A 311 22.90 -14.56 9.91
C PRO A 311 23.49 -15.96 10.04
N ALA A 312 23.43 -16.56 11.23
CA ALA A 312 24.00 -17.88 11.48
C ALA A 312 23.43 -18.95 10.54
N GLY A 313 24.29 -19.73 9.91
CA GLY A 313 23.91 -20.82 9.00
C GLY A 313 23.50 -20.39 7.61
N ILE A 314 23.58 -19.11 7.27
CA ILE A 314 23.29 -18.58 5.93
C ILE A 314 24.63 -18.29 5.24
N HIS A 315 24.81 -18.86 4.05
CA HIS A 315 26.04 -18.77 3.25
C HIS A 315 25.84 -18.24 1.85
N ASP A 316 24.58 -18.08 1.43
CA ASP A 316 24.16 -17.51 0.16
C ASP A 316 23.78 -16.04 0.35
N ALA A 317 24.20 -15.21 -0.57
CA ALA A 317 23.77 -13.82 -0.65
C ALA A 317 23.49 -13.45 -2.11
N GLU A 318 22.46 -12.66 -2.32
CA GLU A 318 22.03 -12.19 -3.63
C GLU A 318 21.76 -10.68 -3.53
N ALA A 319 22.19 -9.93 -4.54
CA ALA A 319 21.92 -8.49 -4.60
C ALA A 319 20.97 -8.18 -5.77
N SER A 320 19.96 -7.35 -5.53
CA SER A 320 19.06 -6.89 -6.59
C SER A 320 19.83 -6.02 -7.60
N VAL A 321 19.81 -6.40 -8.86
CA VAL A 321 20.53 -5.66 -9.91
C VAL A 321 19.65 -5.16 -11.03
N LEU A 322 18.63 -5.93 -11.42
CA LEU A 322 17.74 -5.54 -12.52
C LEU A 322 16.84 -4.38 -12.08
N ALA A 323 17.13 -3.19 -12.64
CA ALA A 323 16.41 -1.94 -12.37
C ALA A 323 15.24 -1.68 -13.34
N LYS A 324 14.68 -2.74 -13.89
CA LYS A 324 13.53 -2.79 -14.81
C LYS A 324 12.56 -3.85 -14.31
N PRO A 325 11.30 -3.91 -14.79
CA PRO A 325 10.39 -5.02 -14.49
C PRO A 325 11.02 -6.37 -14.86
N LEU A 326 10.73 -7.42 -14.08
CA LEU A 326 11.22 -8.76 -14.42
C LEU A 326 10.54 -9.27 -15.68
N VAL A 327 9.22 -9.08 -15.80
CA VAL A 327 8.42 -9.44 -16.97
C VAL A 327 7.58 -8.25 -17.42
N ALA A 328 7.51 -8.00 -18.73
CA ALA A 328 6.65 -7.00 -19.33
C ALA A 328 5.77 -7.61 -20.42
N LEU A 329 4.47 -7.31 -20.35
CA LEU A 329 3.49 -7.59 -21.41
C LEU A 329 3.12 -6.25 -22.05
N GLU A 330 3.58 -6.03 -23.27
CA GLU A 330 3.41 -4.76 -24.01
C GLU A 330 2.42 -4.97 -25.18
N GLY A 331 1.17 -4.58 -24.99
CA GLY A 331 0.09 -4.81 -25.96
C GLY A 331 -0.34 -6.26 -26.12
N CYS A 332 0.11 -7.15 -25.24
CA CYS A 332 -0.30 -8.55 -25.21
C CYS A 332 -1.76 -8.71 -24.83
N SER A 333 -2.40 -9.73 -25.37
CA SER A 333 -3.75 -10.15 -24.98
C SER A 333 -3.85 -11.67 -24.83
N TRP A 334 -4.72 -12.12 -23.95
CA TRP A 334 -4.94 -13.56 -23.71
C TRP A 334 -3.66 -14.31 -23.31
N THR A 335 -2.80 -13.65 -22.53
CA THR A 335 -1.57 -14.21 -21.99
C THR A 335 -1.74 -14.49 -20.50
N ARG A 336 -1.29 -15.66 -20.04
CA ARG A 336 -1.37 -16.04 -18.62
C ARG A 336 0.01 -16.36 -18.08
N LEU A 337 0.29 -15.83 -16.88
CA LEU A 337 1.46 -16.21 -16.08
C LEU A 337 0.95 -16.98 -14.87
N GLU A 338 1.38 -18.23 -14.67
CA GLU A 338 0.80 -19.09 -13.64
C GLU A 338 1.87 -19.78 -12.78
N GLY A 339 1.76 -19.69 -11.45
CA GLY A 339 2.56 -20.46 -10.50
C GLY A 339 4.05 -20.11 -10.45
N ILE A 340 4.45 -18.93 -10.92
CA ILE A 340 5.84 -18.46 -10.99
C ILE A 340 6.15 -17.56 -9.81
N SER A 341 7.37 -17.66 -9.25
CA SER A 341 7.87 -16.75 -8.22
C SER A 341 8.76 -15.65 -8.84
N PHE A 342 8.45 -14.39 -8.57
CA PHE A 342 9.19 -13.21 -9.03
C PHE A 342 9.95 -12.63 -7.85
N VAL A 343 11.29 -12.58 -7.93
CA VAL A 343 12.12 -12.26 -6.76
C VAL A 343 13.30 -11.36 -7.10
N CYS A 344 13.80 -10.65 -6.10
CA CYS A 344 15.08 -9.91 -6.11
C CYS A 344 15.24 -8.88 -7.24
N GLY A 345 14.13 -8.29 -7.72
CA GLY A 345 14.15 -7.18 -8.68
C GLY A 345 14.12 -5.83 -7.97
N ARG A 346 14.72 -4.77 -8.57
CA ARG A 346 14.63 -3.39 -8.04
C ARG A 346 13.33 -2.70 -8.42
N ARG A 347 12.58 -3.25 -9.36
CA ARG A 347 11.33 -2.69 -9.88
C ARG A 347 10.22 -3.71 -9.77
N GLU A 348 9.18 -3.55 -10.57
CA GLU A 348 8.00 -4.40 -10.56
C GLU A 348 8.35 -5.86 -10.93
N GLY A 349 7.62 -6.79 -10.36
CA GLY A 349 7.68 -8.19 -10.78
C GLY A 349 7.11 -8.36 -12.18
N VAL A 350 5.88 -7.90 -12.41
CA VAL A 350 5.20 -7.94 -13.72
C VAL A 350 4.63 -6.57 -14.05
N ARG A 351 4.86 -6.11 -15.29
CA ARG A 351 4.19 -4.94 -15.84
C ARG A 351 3.36 -5.32 -17.05
N ILE A 352 2.10 -4.92 -17.07
CA ILE A 352 1.19 -5.09 -18.21
C ILE A 352 0.84 -3.69 -18.72
N ARG A 353 1.18 -3.40 -19.97
CA ARG A 353 0.80 -2.17 -20.65
C ARG A 353 -0.07 -2.46 -21.83
N GLU A 354 -1.24 -1.80 -21.86
CA GLU A 354 -2.24 -2.04 -22.89
C GLU A 354 -2.65 -3.52 -22.98
N GLY A 355 -3.26 -3.94 -24.10
CA GLY A 355 -3.75 -5.28 -24.27
C GLY A 355 -4.94 -5.61 -23.36
N HIS A 356 -5.39 -6.85 -23.43
CA HIS A 356 -6.60 -7.23 -22.68
C HIS A 356 -6.64 -8.71 -22.34
N ASP A 357 -7.45 -9.05 -21.32
CA ASP A 357 -7.70 -10.42 -20.88
C ASP A 357 -6.42 -11.19 -20.51
N ASN A 358 -5.40 -10.47 -20.02
CA ASN A 358 -4.21 -11.09 -19.45
C ASN A 358 -4.44 -11.41 -17.97
N THR A 359 -3.88 -12.52 -17.52
CA THR A 359 -4.02 -12.94 -16.11
C THR A 359 -2.67 -13.34 -15.52
N VAL A 360 -2.39 -12.83 -14.32
CA VAL A 360 -1.29 -13.29 -13.46
C VAL A 360 -1.91 -14.06 -12.31
N SER A 361 -1.66 -15.36 -12.22
CA SER A 361 -2.39 -16.21 -11.27
C SER A 361 -1.50 -17.18 -10.51
N ALA A 362 -1.85 -17.45 -9.25
CA ALA A 362 -1.13 -18.36 -8.36
C ALA A 362 0.39 -18.10 -8.30
N CYS A 363 0.81 -16.86 -8.52
CA CYS A 363 2.20 -16.41 -8.51
C CYS A 363 2.61 -15.91 -7.12
N VAL A 364 3.92 -15.92 -6.86
CA VAL A 364 4.50 -15.35 -5.65
C VAL A 364 5.37 -14.16 -6.03
N PHE A 365 5.18 -13.04 -5.35
CA PHE A 365 5.99 -11.83 -5.50
C PHE A 365 6.64 -11.51 -4.17
N SER A 366 7.97 -11.60 -4.11
CA SER A 366 8.67 -11.32 -2.86
C SER A 366 10.06 -10.74 -3.08
N ASN A 367 10.54 -9.99 -2.10
CA ASN A 367 11.87 -9.36 -2.19
C ASN A 367 12.04 -8.46 -3.43
N LEU A 368 10.98 -7.77 -3.81
CA LEU A 368 11.01 -6.79 -4.90
C LEU A 368 11.18 -5.37 -4.34
N GLY A 369 11.88 -4.52 -5.07
CA GLY A 369 12.01 -3.12 -4.71
C GLY A 369 10.81 -2.27 -5.16
N GLY A 370 10.12 -2.64 -6.23
CA GLY A 370 8.93 -1.98 -6.78
C GLY A 370 7.62 -2.62 -6.31
N ASP A 371 6.57 -2.38 -7.09
CA ASP A 371 5.27 -3.05 -6.93
C ASP A 371 5.35 -4.50 -7.39
N ALA A 372 4.46 -5.36 -6.91
CA ALA A 372 4.39 -6.72 -7.39
C ALA A 372 3.91 -6.77 -8.85
N VAL A 373 2.75 -6.14 -9.14
CA VAL A 373 2.16 -6.10 -10.48
C VAL A 373 1.65 -4.70 -10.80
N ALA A 374 2.04 -4.16 -11.96
CA ALA A 374 1.50 -2.90 -12.47
C ALA A 374 0.73 -3.13 -13.79
N ILE A 375 -0.56 -2.82 -13.80
CA ILE A 375 -1.42 -2.86 -14.99
C ILE A 375 -1.73 -1.42 -15.38
N GLU A 376 -1.34 -1.03 -16.61
CA GLU A 376 -1.49 0.33 -17.14
C GLU A 376 -2.11 0.31 -18.54
N GLY A 377 -3.34 0.79 -18.67
CA GLY A 377 -4.08 0.78 -19.94
C GLY A 377 -4.70 -0.59 -20.27
N GLY A 378 -5.28 -0.70 -21.45
CA GLY A 378 -6.01 -1.90 -21.85
C GLY A 378 -7.29 -2.13 -21.03
N PHE A 379 -7.77 -3.38 -21.03
CA PHE A 379 -9.00 -3.74 -20.32
C PHE A 379 -9.02 -5.22 -19.90
N HIS A 380 -9.77 -5.54 -18.83
CA HIS A 380 -9.98 -6.89 -18.29
C HIS A 380 -8.70 -7.66 -17.94
N ASN A 381 -7.61 -6.98 -17.59
CA ASN A 381 -6.41 -7.64 -17.08
C ASN A 381 -6.56 -7.89 -15.57
N GLY A 382 -6.03 -9.00 -15.07
CA GLY A 382 -6.24 -9.38 -13.68
C GLY A 382 -5.08 -10.04 -12.96
N VAL A 383 -5.11 -9.94 -11.61
CA VAL A 383 -4.20 -10.61 -10.68
C VAL A 383 -5.02 -11.47 -9.74
N VAL A 384 -4.78 -12.79 -9.76
CA VAL A 384 -5.67 -13.77 -9.10
C VAL A 384 -4.89 -14.77 -8.26
N SER A 385 -5.31 -14.96 -7.02
CA SER A 385 -4.74 -15.97 -6.11
C SER A 385 -3.22 -15.90 -5.96
N CYS A 386 -2.66 -14.70 -6.01
CA CYS A 386 -1.24 -14.46 -5.84
C CYS A 386 -0.90 -14.19 -4.37
N ASP A 387 0.35 -14.50 -3.99
CA ASP A 387 0.93 -14.14 -2.70
C ASP A 387 1.95 -13.02 -2.91
N VAL A 388 1.71 -11.86 -2.29
CA VAL A 388 2.51 -10.63 -2.44
C VAL A 388 3.03 -10.22 -1.08
N HIS A 389 4.34 -10.31 -0.89
CA HIS A 389 4.95 -9.96 0.40
C HIS A 389 6.40 -9.47 0.27
N ASP A 390 6.90 -8.80 1.30
CA ASP A 390 8.27 -8.26 1.34
C ASP A 390 8.60 -7.40 0.11
N VAL A 391 7.65 -6.57 -0.34
CA VAL A 391 7.87 -5.65 -1.46
C VAL A 391 8.15 -4.23 -0.97
N GLY A 392 9.08 -3.54 -1.65
CA GLY A 392 9.57 -2.22 -1.25
C GLY A 392 8.54 -1.10 -1.40
N MET A 393 7.69 -1.22 -2.43
CA MET A 393 6.63 -0.29 -2.76
C MET A 393 5.25 -0.93 -2.50
N GLY A 394 4.28 -0.70 -3.39
CA GLY A 394 2.92 -1.25 -3.26
C GLY A 394 2.79 -2.69 -3.74
N GLY A 395 1.57 -3.22 -3.66
CA GLY A 395 1.23 -4.55 -4.18
C GLY A 395 0.84 -4.51 -5.66
N ILE A 396 -0.37 -4.02 -5.96
CA ILE A 396 -0.98 -4.11 -7.29
C ILE A 396 -1.49 -2.73 -7.74
N LEU A 397 -1.07 -2.29 -8.92
CA LEU A 397 -1.64 -1.13 -9.59
C LEU A 397 -2.63 -1.58 -10.68
N LEU A 398 -3.88 -1.13 -10.57
CA LEU A 398 -4.94 -1.30 -11.57
C LEU A 398 -5.26 0.08 -12.16
N LYS A 399 -4.75 0.38 -13.35
CA LYS A 399 -4.97 1.66 -14.01
C LYS A 399 -5.50 1.46 -15.43
N GLY A 400 -6.70 1.99 -15.70
CA GLY A 400 -7.30 1.88 -17.01
C GLY A 400 -8.74 2.39 -17.10
N GLY A 401 -9.28 2.36 -18.31
CA GLY A 401 -10.56 2.98 -18.63
C GLY A 401 -10.44 4.48 -18.89
N GLU A 402 -11.47 5.06 -19.47
CA GLU A 402 -11.52 6.49 -19.83
C GLU A 402 -12.57 7.22 -18.99
N ARG A 403 -12.10 8.06 -18.08
CA ARG A 403 -12.99 8.76 -17.13
C ARG A 403 -13.96 9.72 -17.81
N LYS A 404 -13.53 10.46 -18.85
CA LYS A 404 -14.42 11.43 -19.53
C LYS A 404 -15.65 10.78 -20.18
N THR A 405 -15.49 9.56 -20.64
CA THR A 405 -16.57 8.78 -21.27
C THR A 405 -17.19 7.75 -20.33
N LEU A 406 -16.62 7.56 -19.13
CA LEU A 406 -16.94 6.49 -18.20
C LEU A 406 -16.81 5.09 -18.83
N THR A 407 -15.87 4.94 -19.76
CA THR A 407 -15.58 3.65 -20.39
C THR A 407 -14.77 2.78 -19.42
N PRO A 408 -15.27 1.60 -19.02
CA PRO A 408 -14.58 0.78 -18.04
C PRO A 408 -13.27 0.18 -18.55
N GLY A 409 -12.23 0.19 -17.71
CA GLY A 409 -11.04 -0.64 -17.88
C GLY A 409 -11.28 -2.06 -17.38
N GLY A 410 -12.09 -2.24 -16.35
CA GLY A 410 -12.52 -3.54 -15.85
C GLY A 410 -11.40 -4.44 -15.32
N HIS A 411 -10.26 -3.87 -14.91
CA HIS A 411 -9.17 -4.65 -14.28
C HIS A 411 -9.60 -5.17 -12.91
N TYR A 412 -8.96 -6.26 -12.46
CA TYR A 412 -9.35 -6.88 -11.21
C TYR A 412 -8.17 -7.46 -10.42
N ALA A 413 -8.32 -7.44 -9.09
CA ALA A 413 -7.47 -8.16 -8.15
C ALA A 413 -8.38 -9.05 -7.29
N GLU A 414 -8.27 -10.36 -7.45
CA GLU A 414 -9.17 -11.33 -6.83
C GLU A 414 -8.41 -12.38 -6.06
N ASN A 415 -8.86 -12.68 -4.84
CA ASN A 415 -8.38 -13.81 -4.04
C ASN A 415 -6.88 -13.76 -3.71
N ASN A 416 -6.25 -12.58 -3.67
CA ASN A 416 -4.84 -12.46 -3.38
C ASN A 416 -4.59 -12.34 -1.86
N HIS A 417 -3.38 -12.74 -1.45
CA HIS A 417 -2.85 -12.51 -0.12
C HIS A 417 -1.75 -11.45 -0.23
N ILE A 418 -1.97 -10.25 0.34
CA ILE A 418 -1.08 -9.10 0.20
C ILE A 418 -0.68 -8.61 1.59
N HIS A 419 0.60 -8.73 1.93
CA HIS A 419 1.09 -8.38 3.25
C HIS A 419 2.56 -7.95 3.23
N ASP A 420 3.05 -7.35 4.30
CA ASP A 420 4.44 -6.89 4.42
C ASP A 420 4.93 -6.10 3.18
N TYR A 421 4.07 -5.25 2.62
CA TYR A 421 4.40 -4.29 1.56
C TYR A 421 4.79 -2.94 2.15
N SER A 422 5.20 -1.98 1.29
CA SER A 422 5.65 -0.66 1.74
C SER A 422 6.86 -0.76 2.67
N THR A 423 7.78 -1.71 2.37
CA THR A 423 8.92 -2.00 3.26
C THR A 423 10.06 -1.00 3.10
N TRP A 424 10.17 -0.32 1.96
CA TRP A 424 11.13 0.74 1.68
C TRP A 424 10.51 2.12 1.86
N LEU A 425 9.61 2.56 0.98
CA LEU A 425 8.77 3.72 1.24
C LEU A 425 7.62 3.31 2.15
N ARG A 426 7.55 3.97 3.30
CA ARG A 426 6.62 3.61 4.38
C ARG A 426 5.26 4.30 4.25
N THR A 427 5.11 5.25 3.32
CA THR A 427 3.87 5.98 3.04
C THR A 427 3.65 6.19 1.55
N GLY A 428 2.38 6.36 1.15
CA GLY A 428 2.00 6.58 -0.25
C GLY A 428 2.10 5.32 -1.12
N GLN A 429 2.25 4.16 -0.50
CA GLN A 429 2.32 2.86 -1.15
C GLN A 429 1.17 1.98 -0.63
N TYR A 430 0.37 1.44 -1.51
CA TYR A 430 -0.87 0.74 -1.17
C TYR A 430 -0.79 -0.75 -1.54
N ALA A 431 -1.57 -1.58 -0.86
CA ALA A 431 -1.74 -2.97 -1.32
C ALA A 431 -2.34 -3.01 -2.72
N VAL A 432 -3.36 -2.18 -2.98
CA VAL A 432 -3.96 -2.05 -4.31
C VAL A 432 -4.27 -0.58 -4.61
N VAL A 433 -3.90 -0.11 -5.79
CA VAL A 433 -4.32 1.18 -6.33
C VAL A 433 -5.32 0.94 -7.45
N MET A 434 -6.50 1.57 -7.37
CA MET A 434 -7.54 1.55 -8.40
C MET A 434 -7.64 2.93 -9.05
N ASP A 435 -7.16 3.08 -10.29
CA ASP A 435 -7.12 4.35 -11.00
C ASP A 435 -7.83 4.24 -12.36
N GLY A 436 -8.93 4.99 -12.55
CA GLY A 436 -9.70 4.98 -13.80
C GLY A 436 -11.17 4.64 -13.62
N VAL A 437 -11.67 3.60 -14.29
CA VAL A 437 -13.12 3.28 -14.31
C VAL A 437 -13.37 1.78 -14.20
N GLY A 438 -14.28 1.39 -13.29
CA GLY A 438 -14.90 0.07 -13.29
C GLY A 438 -14.00 -1.08 -12.85
N HIS A 439 -12.96 -0.83 -12.06
CA HIS A 439 -12.10 -1.89 -11.52
C HIS A 439 -12.76 -2.60 -10.33
N ARG A 440 -12.30 -3.84 -10.04
CA ARG A 440 -12.79 -4.65 -8.93
C ARG A 440 -11.64 -5.17 -8.07
N VAL A 441 -11.86 -5.14 -6.76
CA VAL A 441 -10.96 -5.76 -5.76
C VAL A 441 -11.82 -6.60 -4.83
N GLU A 442 -11.68 -7.92 -4.93
CA GLU A 442 -12.59 -8.84 -4.25
C GLU A 442 -11.88 -10.06 -3.65
N HIS A 443 -12.38 -10.52 -2.50
CA HIS A 443 -11.88 -11.71 -1.80
C HIS A 443 -10.39 -11.71 -1.44
N ASN A 444 -9.77 -10.55 -1.29
CA ASN A 444 -8.36 -10.48 -0.90
C ASN A 444 -8.22 -10.46 0.63
N LEU A 445 -7.07 -10.97 1.11
CA LEU A 445 -6.58 -10.77 2.46
C LEU A 445 -5.44 -9.75 2.43
N ILE A 446 -5.62 -8.61 3.09
CA ILE A 446 -4.68 -7.48 3.09
C ILE A 446 -4.30 -7.14 4.52
N HIS A 447 -3.03 -7.29 4.88
CA HIS A 447 -2.62 -7.07 6.26
C HIS A 447 -1.12 -6.75 6.44
N ASP A 448 -0.76 -6.45 7.68
CA ASP A 448 0.63 -6.26 8.14
C ASP A 448 1.46 -5.29 7.29
N SER A 449 1.00 -4.04 7.22
CA SER A 449 1.71 -2.97 6.51
C SER A 449 1.88 -1.73 7.38
N PRO A 450 2.95 -0.94 7.18
CA PRO A 450 3.08 0.38 7.80
C PRO A 450 2.07 1.39 7.28
N PHE A 451 1.48 1.18 6.09
CA PHE A 451 0.59 2.12 5.40
C PHE A 451 -0.76 1.50 5.02
N GLU A 452 -1.46 2.12 4.10
CA GLU A 452 -2.85 1.93 3.72
C GLU A 452 -3.08 0.70 2.82
N GLY A 453 -4.33 0.20 2.79
CA GLY A 453 -4.71 -0.96 1.98
C GLY A 453 -5.02 -0.59 0.53
N ILE A 454 -6.14 0.11 0.28
CA ILE A 454 -6.62 0.40 -1.08
C ILE A 454 -6.77 1.90 -1.29
N ALA A 455 -6.21 2.42 -2.41
CA ALA A 455 -6.49 3.76 -2.90
C ALA A 455 -7.48 3.73 -4.06
N ILE A 456 -8.51 4.59 -4.00
CA ILE A 456 -9.50 4.77 -5.07
C ILE A 456 -9.26 6.11 -5.75
N ARG A 457 -9.09 6.11 -7.08
CA ARG A 457 -8.87 7.30 -7.91
C ARG A 457 -9.71 7.21 -9.18
N GLY A 458 -11.04 7.29 -9.05
CA GLY A 458 -11.89 7.20 -10.21
C GLY A 458 -13.34 6.78 -9.95
N ASN A 459 -13.94 6.15 -10.92
CA ASN A 459 -15.39 5.97 -11.01
C ASN A 459 -15.80 4.50 -11.07
N ASP A 460 -16.98 4.20 -10.52
CA ASP A 460 -17.65 2.89 -10.64
C ASP A 460 -16.80 1.70 -10.18
N MET A 461 -15.93 1.91 -9.17
CA MET A 461 -15.10 0.87 -8.55
C MET A 461 -15.92 0.00 -7.60
N VAL A 462 -15.60 -1.29 -7.51
CA VAL A 462 -16.22 -2.22 -6.56
C VAL A 462 -15.15 -2.86 -5.69
N ILE A 463 -15.32 -2.73 -4.37
CA ILE A 463 -14.44 -3.33 -3.36
C ILE A 463 -15.33 -4.18 -2.44
N GLU A 464 -15.19 -5.50 -2.55
CA GLU A 464 -16.10 -6.37 -1.83
C GLU A 464 -15.44 -7.67 -1.34
N TYR A 465 -15.96 -8.21 -0.25
CA TYR A 465 -15.52 -9.48 0.35
C TYR A 465 -14.04 -9.54 0.74
N ASN A 466 -13.38 -8.40 0.94
CA ASN A 466 -11.98 -8.39 1.37
C ASN A 466 -11.89 -8.37 2.91
N GLU A 467 -10.80 -8.92 3.44
CA GLU A 467 -10.43 -8.86 4.85
C GLU A 467 -9.21 -7.96 5.02
N PHE A 468 -9.31 -6.99 5.94
CA PHE A 468 -8.26 -6.01 6.26
C PHE A 468 -7.93 -6.03 7.74
N HIS A 469 -6.66 -6.21 8.09
CA HIS A 469 -6.22 -6.10 9.48
C HIS A 469 -4.76 -5.67 9.63
N ASN A 470 -4.39 -5.18 10.80
CA ASN A 470 -3.00 -4.77 11.11
C ASN A 470 -2.35 -3.86 10.06
N LEU A 471 -3.14 -2.97 9.45
CA LEU A 471 -2.65 -1.94 8.55
C LEU A 471 -2.30 -0.66 9.30
N MET A 472 -1.60 0.27 8.64
CA MET A 472 -1.20 1.56 9.17
C MET A 472 -0.41 1.44 10.49
N LYS A 473 0.44 0.42 10.65
CA LYS A 473 1.19 0.13 11.89
C LYS A 473 2.14 1.27 12.27
N GLU A 474 2.54 2.09 11.32
CA GLU A 474 3.46 3.21 11.51
C GLU A 474 2.88 4.56 11.10
N THR A 475 1.68 4.60 10.56
CA THR A 475 1.07 5.82 10.02
C THR A 475 -0.22 6.16 10.72
N GLY A 476 -0.50 7.45 10.83
CA GLY A 476 -1.78 8.00 11.27
C GLY A 476 -2.35 8.91 10.19
N ASP A 477 -3.62 9.31 10.33
CA ASP A 477 -4.36 10.06 9.30
C ASP A 477 -4.38 9.30 7.96
N ALA A 478 -4.69 8.02 8.04
CA ALA A 478 -4.58 7.04 6.97
C ALA A 478 -5.71 6.02 7.06
N GLY A 479 -6.13 5.41 5.94
CA GLY A 479 -7.27 4.50 5.87
C GLY A 479 -6.97 3.14 5.25
N ALA A 480 -7.62 2.06 5.73
CA ALA A 480 -7.52 0.78 5.04
C ALA A 480 -8.09 0.88 3.61
N ILE A 481 -9.10 1.72 3.39
CA ILE A 481 -9.53 2.20 2.07
C ILE A 481 -9.52 3.73 2.12
N HIS A 482 -8.84 4.36 1.16
CA HIS A 482 -8.65 5.81 1.14
C HIS A 482 -8.97 6.41 -0.24
N THR A 483 -9.60 7.58 -0.24
CA THR A 483 -9.91 8.37 -1.43
C THR A 483 -10.14 9.83 -1.06
N GLY A 484 -9.98 10.76 -2.00
CA GLY A 484 -10.29 12.17 -1.74
C GLY A 484 -9.85 13.14 -2.82
N ARG A 485 -10.25 14.41 -2.65
CA ARG A 485 -9.92 15.58 -3.50
C ARG A 485 -10.47 15.57 -4.91
N ASP A 486 -11.54 14.83 -5.17
CA ASP A 486 -12.20 14.93 -6.48
C ASP A 486 -13.69 14.57 -6.36
N TRP A 487 -14.56 15.54 -6.57
CA TRP A 487 -16.01 15.36 -6.52
C TRP A 487 -16.57 14.46 -7.63
N THR A 488 -15.80 14.28 -8.69
CA THR A 488 -16.20 13.46 -9.84
C THR A 488 -15.90 11.97 -9.66
N TRP A 489 -15.19 11.59 -8.60
CA TRP A 489 -14.95 10.18 -8.25
C TRP A 489 -16.19 9.57 -7.60
N ARG A 490 -17.16 9.19 -8.40
CA ARG A 490 -18.48 8.72 -7.96
C ARG A 490 -18.81 7.31 -8.44
N GLY A 491 -19.88 6.75 -7.89
CA GLY A 491 -20.36 5.43 -8.24
C GLY A 491 -19.59 4.28 -7.60
N ASN A 492 -18.65 4.59 -6.71
CA ASN A 492 -17.81 3.62 -6.03
C ASN A 492 -18.59 2.91 -4.91
N VAL A 493 -18.44 1.58 -4.82
CA VAL A 493 -19.13 0.74 -3.87
C VAL A 493 -18.13 -0.04 -3.03
N ILE A 494 -18.22 0.11 -1.71
CA ILE A 494 -17.43 -0.60 -0.69
C ILE A 494 -18.40 -1.44 0.12
N ARG A 495 -18.42 -2.77 -0.11
CA ARG A 495 -19.42 -3.62 0.52
C ARG A 495 -18.88 -4.98 0.94
N TYR A 496 -19.49 -5.54 2.00
CA TYR A 496 -19.20 -6.89 2.48
C TYR A 496 -17.73 -7.14 2.78
N ASN A 497 -16.99 -6.10 3.25
CA ASN A 497 -15.62 -6.25 3.68
C ASN A 497 -15.56 -6.37 5.21
N TYR A 498 -14.50 -6.99 5.72
CA TYR A 498 -14.21 -7.09 7.13
C TYR A 498 -12.95 -6.30 7.47
N PHE A 499 -13.09 -5.31 8.36
CA PHE A 499 -12.00 -4.48 8.86
C PHE A 499 -11.82 -4.76 10.35
N HIS A 500 -10.63 -5.18 10.77
CA HIS A 500 -10.41 -5.43 12.19
C HIS A 500 -8.97 -5.11 12.63
N ASP A 501 -8.83 -4.86 13.93
CA ASP A 501 -7.54 -4.60 14.58
C ASP A 501 -6.69 -3.55 13.86
N LEU A 502 -7.33 -2.43 13.48
CA LEU A 502 -6.66 -1.28 12.89
C LEU A 502 -6.24 -0.30 13.98
N LYS A 503 -4.92 -0.07 14.09
CA LYS A 503 -4.36 0.83 15.08
C LYS A 503 -3.06 1.44 14.56
N GLY A 504 -3.01 2.75 14.49
CA GLY A 504 -1.83 3.52 14.10
C GLY A 504 -1.47 4.62 15.11
N PRO A 505 -0.29 5.22 14.97
CA PRO A 505 0.16 6.33 15.80
C PRO A 505 -0.56 7.64 15.43
N GLY A 506 -0.26 8.66 16.24
CA GLY A 506 -0.63 10.05 15.96
C GLY A 506 -2.03 10.43 16.38
N LEU A 507 -2.29 11.72 16.23
CA LEU A 507 -3.46 12.41 16.73
C LEU A 507 -4.76 11.98 16.04
N HIS A 508 -4.68 11.78 14.72
CA HIS A 508 -5.87 11.47 13.92
C HIS A 508 -6.22 9.99 13.95
N GLY A 509 -5.27 9.15 14.41
CA GLY A 509 -5.45 7.69 14.39
C GLY A 509 -5.58 7.15 12.96
N VAL A 510 -6.25 6.01 12.82
CA VAL A 510 -6.46 5.34 11.53
C VAL A 510 -7.94 5.08 11.27
N MET A 511 -8.28 4.94 9.98
CA MET A 511 -9.64 4.74 9.50
C MET A 511 -9.80 3.37 8.82
N GLY A 512 -11.00 2.80 8.95
CA GLY A 512 -11.38 1.64 8.13
C GLY A 512 -11.66 2.09 6.69
N VAL A 513 -12.68 2.94 6.51
CA VAL A 513 -13.01 3.60 5.24
C VAL A 513 -12.83 5.11 5.41
N TYR A 514 -11.88 5.67 4.70
CA TYR A 514 -11.53 7.07 4.75
C TYR A 514 -11.97 7.79 3.47
N LEU A 515 -13.16 8.37 3.51
CA LEU A 515 -13.66 9.27 2.47
C LEU A 515 -13.13 10.66 2.78
N ASP A 516 -11.84 10.88 2.45
CA ASP A 516 -11.11 12.11 2.76
C ASP A 516 -11.46 13.24 1.80
N ASP A 517 -11.03 14.43 2.12
CA ASP A 517 -11.05 15.66 1.31
C ASP A 517 -12.18 15.70 0.26
N TRP A 518 -13.42 15.83 0.74
CA TRP A 518 -14.66 15.97 -0.05
C TRP A 518 -15.01 14.78 -0.95
N ALA A 519 -14.51 13.58 -0.69
CA ALA A 519 -14.95 12.38 -1.38
C ALA A 519 -16.47 12.24 -1.31
N SER A 520 -17.11 12.15 -2.47
CA SER A 520 -18.57 12.27 -2.60
C SER A 520 -19.17 11.20 -3.48
N GLY A 521 -20.41 10.79 -3.16
CA GLY A 521 -21.14 9.81 -3.97
C GLY A 521 -20.65 8.37 -3.82
N PHE A 522 -20.12 8.02 -2.66
CA PHE A 522 -19.69 6.67 -2.30
C PHE A 522 -20.81 5.90 -1.59
N THR A 523 -20.84 4.59 -1.78
CA THR A 523 -21.71 3.67 -1.04
C THR A 523 -20.87 2.73 -0.19
N VAL A 524 -21.02 2.83 1.14
CA VAL A 524 -20.37 1.97 2.13
C VAL A 524 -21.46 1.12 2.78
N THR A 525 -21.57 -0.17 2.41
CA THR A 525 -22.72 -0.98 2.81
C THR A 525 -22.38 -2.42 3.14
N GLY A 526 -23.01 -2.95 4.21
CA GLY A 526 -22.86 -4.35 4.58
C GLY A 526 -21.45 -4.74 5.04
N ASN A 527 -20.64 -3.78 5.49
CA ASN A 527 -19.29 -4.05 5.97
C ASN A 527 -19.30 -4.36 7.48
N LEU A 528 -18.29 -5.10 7.92
CA LEU A 528 -18.05 -5.46 9.30
C LEU A 528 -16.81 -4.73 9.81
N PHE A 529 -16.94 -4.06 10.95
CA PHE A 529 -15.84 -3.34 11.60
C PHE A 529 -15.69 -3.80 13.04
N TYR A 530 -14.52 -4.29 13.39
CA TYR A 530 -14.17 -4.71 14.73
C TYR A 530 -12.85 -4.11 15.18
N ARG A 531 -12.88 -3.20 16.16
CA ARG A 531 -11.68 -2.46 16.58
C ARG A 531 -10.95 -1.78 15.42
N ALA A 532 -11.73 -1.22 14.51
CA ALA A 532 -11.22 -0.63 13.27
C ALA A 532 -10.86 0.87 13.40
N GLY A 533 -10.48 1.30 14.58
CA GLY A 533 -10.14 2.69 14.87
C GLY A 533 -11.34 3.61 14.63
N ARG A 534 -11.18 4.62 13.76
CA ARG A 534 -12.23 5.50 13.25
C ARG A 534 -12.85 4.84 12.01
N ALA A 535 -13.84 3.98 12.22
CA ALA A 535 -14.22 2.97 11.24
C ALA A 535 -14.67 3.54 9.89
N THR A 536 -15.57 4.56 9.87
CA THR A 536 -15.96 5.25 8.63
C THR A 536 -15.85 6.76 8.83
N MET A 537 -15.07 7.43 8.00
CA MET A 537 -14.91 8.88 8.03
C MET A 537 -15.42 9.53 6.74
N ILE A 538 -16.24 10.58 6.89
CA ILE A 538 -16.72 11.45 5.81
C ILE A 538 -16.06 12.82 6.00
N GLY A 539 -14.98 13.07 5.26
CA GLY A 539 -14.16 14.28 5.31
C GLY A 539 -14.70 15.43 4.43
N GLY A 540 -15.84 16.01 4.80
CA GLY A 540 -16.42 17.16 4.09
C GLY A 540 -17.23 16.79 2.83
N GLY A 541 -17.24 15.52 2.42
CA GLY A 541 -17.92 15.06 1.19
C GLY A 541 -19.44 15.06 1.29
N ARG A 542 -20.10 14.91 0.15
CA ARG A 542 -21.55 14.91 -0.02
C ARG A 542 -22.08 13.63 -0.67
N ASP A 543 -23.37 13.38 -0.54
CA ASP A 543 -24.07 12.30 -1.24
C ASP A 543 -23.50 10.89 -0.94
N ASN A 544 -22.87 10.69 0.22
CA ASN A 544 -22.35 9.40 0.62
C ASN A 544 -23.43 8.60 1.35
N PHE A 545 -23.46 7.29 1.11
CA PHE A 545 -24.40 6.34 1.71
C PHE A 545 -23.63 5.37 2.61
N VAL A 546 -23.86 5.46 3.91
CA VAL A 546 -23.30 4.54 4.92
C VAL A 546 -24.45 3.73 5.49
N VAL A 547 -24.67 2.52 4.97
CA VAL A 547 -25.91 1.79 5.15
C VAL A 547 -25.65 0.33 5.52
N ASN A 548 -26.38 -0.19 6.52
CA ASN A 548 -26.39 -1.61 6.84
C ASN A 548 -25.02 -2.18 7.24
N ASN A 549 -24.15 -1.39 7.91
CA ASN A 549 -22.85 -1.85 8.41
C ASN A 549 -22.96 -2.24 9.89
N ILE A 550 -22.04 -3.09 10.36
CA ILE A 550 -21.89 -3.45 11.78
C ILE A 550 -20.57 -2.91 12.29
N TYR A 551 -20.64 -2.13 13.37
CA TYR A 551 -19.49 -1.54 14.05
C TYR A 551 -19.41 -2.06 15.48
N VAL A 552 -18.28 -2.64 15.86
CA VAL A 552 -18.04 -3.18 17.20
C VAL A 552 -16.73 -2.63 17.75
N GLU A 553 -16.79 -2.03 18.94
CA GLU A 553 -15.63 -1.46 19.63
C GLU A 553 -14.83 -0.47 18.76
N CYS A 554 -15.50 0.30 17.90
CA CYS A 554 -14.91 1.36 17.09
C CYS A 554 -14.94 2.72 17.81
N SER A 555 -13.98 3.59 17.53
CA SER A 555 -13.88 4.87 18.24
C SER A 555 -13.41 6.01 17.32
N PRO A 556 -14.35 6.65 16.58
CA PRO A 556 -15.78 6.41 16.48
C PRO A 556 -16.15 5.37 15.42
N SER A 557 -17.40 4.91 15.43
CA SER A 557 -17.98 4.12 14.33
C SER A 557 -18.13 4.97 13.08
N ILE A 558 -18.60 6.22 13.23
CA ILE A 558 -18.75 7.17 12.12
C ILE A 558 -18.18 8.53 12.53
N HIS A 559 -17.47 9.16 11.61
CA HIS A 559 -16.96 10.53 11.74
C HIS A 559 -17.50 11.39 10.59
N VAL A 560 -18.04 12.55 10.92
CA VAL A 560 -18.43 13.57 9.94
C VAL A 560 -17.64 14.84 10.21
N ASP A 561 -17.00 15.35 9.17
CA ASP A 561 -16.11 16.51 9.24
C ASP A 561 -16.59 17.62 8.31
N ALA A 562 -16.79 18.82 8.87
CA ALA A 562 -17.18 20.00 8.12
C ALA A 562 -15.97 20.89 7.76
N ARG A 563 -14.85 20.28 7.38
CA ARG A 563 -13.56 20.94 7.11
C ARG A 563 -13.62 22.15 6.18
N GLY A 564 -14.54 22.15 5.22
CA GLY A 564 -14.77 23.28 4.31
C GLY A 564 -15.27 24.55 5.00
N LEU A 565 -15.87 24.42 6.20
CA LEU A 565 -16.25 25.55 7.07
C LEU A 565 -15.14 25.93 8.05
N GLY A 566 -14.06 25.16 8.11
CA GLY A 566 -12.97 25.29 9.06
C GLY A 566 -11.61 25.43 8.39
N TRP A 567 -10.67 24.57 8.75
CA TRP A 567 -9.27 24.64 8.33
C TRP A 567 -9.05 24.61 6.82
N ALA A 568 -9.98 24.05 6.05
CA ALA A 568 -9.89 23.91 4.60
C ALA A 568 -10.86 24.83 3.84
N SER A 569 -11.30 25.92 4.46
CA SER A 569 -12.19 26.93 3.83
C SER A 569 -11.60 27.54 2.56
N TYR A 570 -10.28 27.53 2.42
CA TYR A 570 -9.58 28.06 1.26
C TYR A 570 -9.92 27.36 -0.08
N TYR A 571 -10.56 26.21 -0.05
CA TYR A 571 -11.12 25.59 -1.25
C TYR A 571 -12.41 26.25 -1.74
N PHE A 572 -13.02 27.12 -0.90
CA PHE A 572 -14.32 27.72 -1.15
C PHE A 572 -14.33 29.26 -1.07
N ASP A 573 -13.21 29.88 -0.70
CA ASP A 573 -13.06 31.34 -0.57
C ASP A 573 -12.39 32.00 -1.80
N GLY A 574 -12.13 31.22 -2.85
CA GLY A 574 -11.45 31.69 -4.05
C GLY A 574 -9.93 31.57 -4.03
N THR A 575 -9.34 31.07 -2.94
CA THR A 575 -7.89 30.83 -2.86
C THR A 575 -7.44 29.71 -3.82
N THR A 576 -8.25 28.67 -3.99
CA THR A 576 -8.06 27.64 -5.00
C THR A 576 -9.39 27.22 -5.61
N ASN A 577 -9.38 26.84 -6.88
CA ASN A 577 -10.54 26.32 -7.61
C ASN A 577 -10.39 24.82 -7.94
N GLU A 578 -9.50 24.10 -7.24
CA GLU A 578 -9.11 22.74 -7.59
C GLU A 578 -10.31 21.79 -7.78
N LEU A 579 -11.27 21.79 -6.86
CA LEU A 579 -12.43 20.90 -6.91
C LEU A 579 -13.34 21.22 -8.11
N PHE A 580 -13.59 22.51 -8.36
CA PHE A 580 -14.42 23.00 -9.46
C PHE A 580 -13.75 22.71 -10.81
N THR A 581 -12.45 23.00 -10.93
CA THR A 581 -11.67 22.70 -12.14
C THR A 581 -11.73 21.23 -12.50
N LYS A 582 -11.59 20.32 -11.52
CA LYS A 582 -11.71 18.87 -11.75
C LYS A 582 -13.09 18.45 -12.25
N MET A 583 -14.15 19.10 -11.79
CA MET A 583 -15.50 18.85 -12.32
C MET A 583 -15.63 19.31 -13.77
N ASP A 584 -15.17 20.54 -14.06
CA ASP A 584 -15.20 21.10 -15.41
C ASP A 584 -14.40 20.26 -16.40
N ASP A 585 -13.23 19.77 -16.01
CA ASP A 585 -12.38 18.89 -16.81
C ASP A 585 -13.09 17.59 -17.23
N MET A 586 -14.05 17.12 -16.42
CA MET A 586 -14.87 15.94 -16.71
C MET A 586 -16.15 16.28 -17.51
N ASN A 587 -16.41 17.55 -17.85
CA ASN A 587 -17.67 17.99 -18.45
C ASN A 587 -18.90 17.52 -17.65
N TYR A 588 -18.83 17.63 -16.31
CA TYR A 588 -19.79 17.02 -15.37
C TYR A 588 -21.27 17.35 -15.66
N SER A 589 -21.56 18.52 -16.21
CA SER A 589 -22.92 18.98 -16.55
C SER A 589 -23.51 18.33 -17.83
N ARG A 590 -22.73 17.52 -18.54
CA ARG A 590 -23.13 16.80 -19.76
C ARG A 590 -23.04 15.28 -19.62
N PRO A 591 -23.78 14.51 -20.44
CA PRO A 591 -23.56 13.07 -20.50
C PRO A 591 -22.10 12.72 -20.88
N PRO A 592 -21.56 11.66 -20.28
CA PRO A 592 -22.21 10.65 -19.44
C PRO A 592 -22.43 11.08 -17.99
N TYR A 593 -21.65 12.03 -17.43
CA TYR A 593 -21.64 12.38 -16.01
C TYR A 593 -23.00 12.86 -15.49
N SER A 594 -23.62 13.84 -16.15
CA SER A 594 -24.92 14.38 -15.72
C SER A 594 -26.04 13.33 -15.68
N ARG A 595 -25.90 12.28 -16.48
CA ARG A 595 -26.83 11.16 -16.54
C ARG A 595 -26.53 10.11 -15.48
N ARG A 596 -25.26 9.79 -15.29
CA ARG A 596 -24.79 8.74 -14.36
C ARG A 596 -24.75 9.24 -12.91
N TYR A 597 -24.36 10.49 -12.71
CA TYR A 597 -24.17 11.11 -11.39
C TYR A 597 -24.90 12.47 -11.32
N PRO A 598 -26.24 12.50 -11.38
CA PRO A 598 -26.99 13.75 -11.43
C PRO A 598 -26.79 14.67 -10.22
N ALA A 599 -26.39 14.13 -9.07
CA ALA A 599 -26.07 14.90 -7.88
C ALA A 599 -24.88 15.88 -8.07
N LEU A 600 -23.99 15.64 -9.05
CA LEU A 600 -22.93 16.60 -9.40
C LEU A 600 -23.46 17.96 -9.82
N LEU A 601 -24.66 18.02 -10.40
CA LEU A 601 -25.31 19.28 -10.83
C LEU A 601 -25.64 20.21 -9.66
N HIS A 602 -25.59 19.73 -8.43
CA HIS A 602 -25.89 20.47 -7.21
C HIS A 602 -24.66 20.76 -6.34
N MET A 603 -23.45 20.44 -6.83
CA MET A 603 -22.22 20.67 -6.04
C MET A 603 -21.92 22.17 -5.87
N GLU A 604 -22.28 22.98 -6.86
CA GLU A 604 -22.11 24.46 -6.86
C GLU A 604 -23.31 25.21 -6.26
N ASP A 605 -24.01 24.60 -5.31
CA ASP A 605 -25.10 25.29 -4.61
C ASP A 605 -24.57 26.43 -3.71
N SER A 606 -25.47 27.15 -3.03
CA SER A 606 -25.12 28.31 -2.20
C SER A 606 -24.18 27.99 -1.00
N THR A 607 -23.93 26.71 -0.71
CA THR A 607 -23.11 26.27 0.44
C THR A 607 -22.25 25.05 0.09
N PRO A 608 -21.36 25.15 -0.94
CA PRO A 608 -20.56 24.02 -1.42
C PRO A 608 -19.64 23.40 -0.34
N ALA A 609 -19.23 24.18 0.65
CA ALA A 609 -18.39 23.76 1.76
C ALA A 609 -19.06 22.84 2.78
N VAL A 610 -20.41 22.76 2.79
CA VAL A 610 -21.17 22.01 3.79
C VAL A 610 -21.34 20.55 3.35
N PRO A 611 -21.04 19.54 4.22
CA PRO A 611 -21.15 18.12 3.93
C PRO A 611 -22.62 17.61 3.94
N LYS A 612 -23.43 18.03 2.98
CA LYS A 612 -24.86 17.75 2.87
C LYS A 612 -25.16 16.41 2.21
N TYR A 613 -26.42 15.99 2.38
CA TYR A 613 -27.01 14.84 1.69
C TYR A 613 -26.35 13.50 1.96
N ASN A 614 -25.49 13.43 2.96
CA ASN A 614 -24.98 12.14 3.44
C ASN A 614 -26.09 11.38 4.15
N THR A 615 -26.14 10.06 3.95
CA THR A 615 -27.17 9.17 4.46
C THR A 615 -26.55 8.08 5.30
N ILE A 616 -26.90 8.01 6.61
CA ILE A 616 -26.40 7.07 7.60
C ILE A 616 -27.60 6.31 8.16
N ILE A 617 -27.92 5.15 7.59
CA ILE A 617 -29.16 4.44 7.85
C ILE A 617 -28.94 2.94 8.07
N GLY A 618 -29.68 2.37 9.05
CA GLY A 618 -29.74 0.92 9.23
C GLY A 618 -28.42 0.29 9.71
N ASN A 619 -27.53 1.06 10.34
CA ASN A 619 -26.29 0.54 10.86
C ASN A 619 -26.48 0.03 12.31
N ILE A 620 -25.63 -0.89 12.72
CA ILE A 620 -25.53 -1.39 14.11
C ILE A 620 -24.17 -0.94 14.66
N SER A 621 -24.17 -0.30 15.83
CA SER A 621 -22.95 0.13 16.51
C SER A 621 -23.02 -0.14 18.01
N TYR A 622 -21.97 -0.74 18.57
CA TYR A 622 -21.90 -0.92 20.02
C TYR A 622 -20.47 -1.10 20.55
N GLY A 623 -20.32 -0.80 21.83
CA GLY A 623 -19.10 -1.07 22.59
C GLY A 623 -17.98 -0.04 22.43
N GLY A 624 -18.18 0.96 21.58
CA GLY A 624 -17.20 2.01 21.32
C GLY A 624 -17.78 3.41 21.49
N ARG A 625 -17.70 4.21 20.43
CA ARG A 625 -18.30 5.54 20.33
C ARG A 625 -19.02 5.66 18.99
N TRP A 626 -20.29 6.12 19.03
CA TRP A 626 -21.10 6.17 17.82
C TRP A 626 -20.54 7.18 16.80
N MET A 627 -20.46 8.46 17.18
CA MET A 627 -20.15 9.51 16.22
C MET A 627 -19.18 10.56 16.78
N ASP A 628 -18.24 10.96 15.96
CA ASP A 628 -17.47 12.19 16.14
C ASP A 628 -17.88 13.21 15.07
N VAL A 629 -18.02 14.46 15.48
CA VAL A 629 -18.26 15.59 14.57
C VAL A 629 -17.17 16.63 14.76
N TYR A 630 -16.44 16.92 13.69
CA TYR A 630 -15.61 18.11 13.65
C TYR A 630 -16.51 19.29 13.29
N ASP A 631 -16.94 19.94 14.35
CA ASP A 631 -17.86 21.06 14.30
C ASP A 631 -17.08 22.36 14.15
N TYR A 632 -16.99 22.81 12.93
CA TYR A 632 -16.45 24.11 12.61
C TYR A 632 -17.63 25.07 12.39
N GLN A 633 -17.63 26.22 13.07
CA GLN A 633 -18.62 27.28 12.89
C GLN A 633 -20.08 26.81 13.08
N ALA A 634 -20.34 26.03 14.13
CA ALA A 634 -21.68 25.52 14.44
C ALA A 634 -22.33 24.74 13.30
N PHE A 635 -21.59 23.82 12.73
CA PHE A 635 -22.10 22.91 11.69
C PHE A 635 -23.39 22.22 12.13
N ASP A 636 -24.46 22.42 11.36
CA ASP A 636 -25.75 21.79 11.63
C ASP A 636 -25.79 20.35 11.12
N LEU A 637 -25.75 19.39 12.03
CA LEU A 637 -25.79 17.97 11.69
C LEU A 637 -27.14 17.54 11.03
N SER A 638 -28.19 18.37 11.09
CA SER A 638 -29.48 18.09 10.45
C SER A 638 -29.42 17.97 8.91
N VAL A 639 -28.35 18.47 8.29
CA VAL A 639 -28.12 18.30 6.82
C VAL A 639 -27.66 16.89 6.46
N VAL A 640 -27.39 16.04 7.45
CA VAL A 640 -27.05 14.62 7.32
C VAL A 640 -28.25 13.79 7.77
N THR A 641 -28.69 12.83 6.96
CA THR A 641 -29.79 11.93 7.34
C THR A 641 -29.24 10.80 8.22
N ILE A 642 -29.61 10.79 9.52
CA ILE A 642 -29.16 9.78 10.49
C ILE A 642 -30.40 9.16 11.16
N ARG A 643 -30.84 7.99 10.69
CA ARG A 643 -32.04 7.34 11.22
C ARG A 643 -32.02 5.81 11.08
N ASN A 644 -32.90 5.16 11.81
CA ASN A 644 -33.07 3.70 11.78
C ASN A 644 -31.77 2.92 12.08
N ASN A 645 -30.83 3.53 12.84
CA ASN A 645 -29.63 2.83 13.32
C ASN A 645 -29.90 2.23 14.72
N VAL A 646 -29.20 1.15 15.04
CA VAL A 646 -29.12 0.59 16.39
C VAL A 646 -27.82 1.05 17.02
N ILE A 647 -27.91 1.87 18.06
CA ILE A 647 -26.77 2.51 18.71
C ILE A 647 -26.71 2.05 20.16
N ALA A 648 -25.72 1.27 20.51
CA ALA A 648 -25.51 0.74 21.87
C ALA A 648 -24.11 1.10 22.41
N ASP A 649 -23.57 2.20 21.96
CA ASP A 649 -22.29 2.73 22.41
C ASP A 649 -22.43 3.48 23.74
N PRO A 650 -21.43 3.42 24.64
CA PRO A 650 -21.45 4.18 25.89
C PRO A 650 -21.34 5.69 25.65
N VAL A 651 -20.75 6.13 24.55
CA VAL A 651 -20.65 7.53 24.11
C VAL A 651 -21.36 7.68 22.78
N LEU A 652 -22.40 8.52 22.72
CA LEU A 652 -23.20 8.74 21.51
C LEU A 652 -22.55 9.77 20.57
N LEU A 653 -21.99 10.84 21.13
CA LEU A 653 -21.45 11.95 20.33
C LEU A 653 -20.21 12.51 21.00
N ARG A 654 -19.22 12.78 20.20
CA ARG A 654 -18.11 13.66 20.57
C ARG A 654 -18.05 14.81 19.58
N ARG A 655 -18.17 16.03 20.08
CA ARG A 655 -18.20 17.25 19.29
C ARG A 655 -17.08 18.17 19.70
N ARG A 656 -16.38 18.79 18.75
CA ARG A 656 -15.37 19.81 19.02
C ARG A 656 -16.03 21.09 19.49
N LYS A 657 -15.53 21.68 20.57
CA LYS A 657 -15.98 23.01 21.04
C LYS A 657 -15.42 24.11 20.14
N ASP A 658 -16.28 25.10 19.84
CA ASP A 658 -15.83 26.35 19.24
C ASP A 658 -14.88 27.13 20.16
N GLY A 659 -13.84 27.73 19.58
CA GLY A 659 -12.98 28.70 20.23
C GLY A 659 -11.69 28.20 20.84
N GLU A 660 -11.36 26.91 20.74
CA GLU A 660 -10.06 26.43 21.19
C GLU A 660 -8.96 26.72 20.19
N LYS A 661 -8.01 27.51 20.69
CA LYS A 661 -6.81 27.84 19.94
C LYS A 661 -5.93 26.61 19.79
N GLY A 662 -5.61 26.33 18.56
CA GLY A 662 -4.30 25.95 18.25
C GLY A 662 -3.98 24.49 18.46
N TRP A 663 -4.00 23.94 17.46
CA TRP A 663 -3.02 23.02 16.97
C TRP A 663 -1.62 23.64 17.12
N ASP A 664 -0.81 23.14 18.07
CA ASP A 664 0.61 23.44 18.10
C ASP A 664 1.35 22.38 17.28
N PRO A 665 1.96 22.74 16.16
CA PRO A 665 2.64 21.84 15.26
C PRO A 665 3.86 21.18 15.83
N TYR A 666 4.41 21.80 16.84
CA TYR A 666 5.60 21.28 17.52
C TYR A 666 5.27 20.17 18.53
N TYR A 667 3.99 19.93 18.79
CA TYR A 667 3.50 18.95 19.75
C TYR A 667 2.48 18.03 19.09
N LEU A 668 2.98 17.03 18.38
CA LEU A 668 2.13 15.96 17.83
C LEU A 668 1.54 15.03 18.91
N ASP A 669 1.95 15.19 20.14
CA ASP A 669 1.39 14.52 21.32
C ASP A 669 0.26 15.33 21.98
N ILE A 670 -0.38 16.24 21.28
CA ILE A 670 -1.58 16.90 21.79
C ILE A 670 -2.63 15.81 22.02
N ASP A 671 -2.92 15.59 23.29
CA ASP A 671 -4.01 14.73 23.70
C ASP A 671 -5.32 15.31 23.15
N MET A 672 -5.89 14.64 22.15
CA MET A 672 -7.19 15.01 21.55
C MET A 672 -8.34 15.06 22.58
N LYS A 673 -8.06 14.84 23.86
CA LYS A 673 -9.02 15.01 24.93
C LYS A 673 -9.35 16.47 25.23
N GLU A 674 -8.47 17.39 24.90
CA GLU A 674 -8.73 18.81 25.06
C GLU A 674 -9.55 19.35 23.88
N GLY A 675 -10.70 19.92 24.19
CA GLY A 675 -11.58 20.55 23.21
C GLY A 675 -12.76 19.72 22.69
N TYR A 676 -12.90 18.47 23.12
CA TYR A 676 -14.07 17.70 22.76
C TYR A 676 -15.01 17.49 23.92
N VAL A 677 -16.32 17.67 23.69
CA VAL A 677 -17.38 17.28 24.60
C VAL A 677 -17.88 15.92 24.25
N ALA A 678 -17.78 14.98 25.18
CA ALA A 678 -18.38 13.65 25.06
C ALA A 678 -19.80 13.69 25.66
N LEU A 679 -20.80 13.34 24.84
CA LEU A 679 -22.18 13.18 25.27
C LEU A 679 -22.49 11.70 25.44
N PRO A 680 -22.56 11.19 26.66
CA PRO A 680 -22.76 9.78 26.94
C PRO A 680 -24.17 9.28 26.59
N ASN A 681 -24.33 7.97 26.52
CA ASN A 681 -25.62 7.33 26.37
C ASN A 681 -26.51 7.66 27.59
N GLY A 682 -27.70 8.22 27.33
CA GLY A 682 -28.60 8.73 28.32
C GLY A 682 -28.60 10.24 28.49
N ASP A 683 -27.69 10.94 27.82
CA ASP A 683 -27.74 12.40 27.71
C ASP A 683 -28.91 12.84 26.84
N THR A 684 -29.66 13.84 27.32
CA THR A 684 -30.89 14.30 26.65
C THR A 684 -30.63 15.07 25.36
N GLU A 685 -29.51 15.75 25.23
CA GLU A 685 -29.10 16.44 24.02
C GLU A 685 -28.69 15.41 22.96
N ALA A 686 -27.87 14.42 23.33
CA ALA A 686 -27.46 13.34 22.43
C ALA A 686 -28.70 12.52 21.96
N ALA A 687 -29.63 12.23 22.84
CA ALA A 687 -30.86 11.53 22.49
C ALA A 687 -31.74 12.33 21.50
N ARG A 688 -31.81 13.66 21.63
CA ARG A 688 -32.53 14.51 20.69
C ARG A 688 -31.81 14.60 19.35
N THR A 689 -30.47 14.70 19.34
CA THR A 689 -29.65 14.75 18.12
C THR A 689 -29.83 13.50 17.27
N PHE A 690 -30.00 12.33 17.89
CA PHE A 690 -30.17 11.05 17.21
C PHE A 690 -31.62 10.53 17.25
N GLN A 691 -32.61 11.41 17.27
CA GLN A 691 -34.01 11.03 17.19
C GLN A 691 -34.29 10.21 15.91
N GLY A 692 -35.09 9.15 16.03
CA GLY A 692 -35.37 8.23 14.93
C GLY A 692 -34.38 7.07 14.81
N ASN A 693 -33.46 6.93 15.79
CA ASN A 693 -32.61 5.77 15.97
C ASN A 693 -32.98 5.01 17.24
N LEU A 694 -32.65 3.72 17.30
CA LEU A 694 -32.83 2.90 18.48
C LEU A 694 -31.59 2.98 19.38
N ILE A 695 -31.67 3.67 20.51
CA ILE A 695 -30.55 3.83 21.44
C ILE A 695 -30.73 2.80 22.57
N LEU A 696 -29.72 1.96 22.81
CA LEU A 696 -29.71 0.87 23.74
C LEU A 696 -28.50 0.91 24.69
N LYS A 697 -28.49 0.04 25.68
CA LYS A 697 -27.32 -0.28 26.50
C LYS A 697 -26.94 -1.75 26.29
N GLY A 698 -25.64 -2.02 26.17
CA GLY A 698 -25.12 -3.37 26.00
C GLY A 698 -25.25 -3.92 24.56
N ASN A 699 -24.95 -5.19 24.39
CA ASN A 699 -24.94 -5.83 23.08
C ASN A 699 -26.32 -5.82 22.41
N PRO A 700 -26.51 -5.25 21.23
CA PRO A 700 -27.80 -5.15 20.54
C PRO A 700 -28.25 -6.47 19.89
N GLY A 701 -27.48 -7.53 20.02
CA GLY A 701 -27.78 -8.85 19.49
C GLY A 701 -26.80 -9.36 18.45
N VAL A 702 -25.57 -8.84 18.38
CA VAL A 702 -24.46 -9.41 17.59
C VAL A 702 -23.83 -10.56 18.39
N ARG A 703 -23.61 -11.72 17.78
CA ARG A 703 -23.35 -12.97 18.51
C ARG A 703 -21.96 -13.02 19.16
N ALA A 704 -20.89 -13.08 18.39
CA ALA A 704 -19.51 -13.25 18.89
C ALA A 704 -18.48 -12.58 17.94
N PRO A 705 -18.50 -11.25 17.84
CA PRO A 705 -17.64 -10.52 16.89
C PRO A 705 -16.15 -10.72 17.16
N GLU A 706 -15.76 -10.99 18.40
CA GLU A 706 -14.40 -11.34 18.79
C GLU A 706 -13.90 -12.68 18.18
N ARG A 707 -14.79 -13.45 17.60
CA ARG A 707 -14.51 -14.69 16.85
C ARG A 707 -14.86 -14.60 15.37
N GLY A 708 -15.17 -13.39 14.89
CA GLY A 708 -15.62 -13.16 13.51
C GLY A 708 -17.09 -13.54 13.26
N ASP A 709 -17.87 -13.91 14.28
CA ASP A 709 -19.30 -14.21 14.15
C ASP A 709 -20.16 -12.96 14.38
N PHE A 710 -20.48 -12.27 13.30
CA PHE A 710 -21.34 -11.09 13.28
C PHE A 710 -22.82 -11.42 13.03
N SER A 711 -23.20 -12.68 13.09
CA SER A 711 -24.61 -13.07 12.93
C SER A 711 -25.47 -12.49 14.06
N LEU A 712 -26.72 -12.14 13.73
CA LEU A 712 -27.65 -11.57 14.70
C LEU A 712 -28.39 -12.66 15.46
N ILE A 713 -28.53 -12.46 16.77
CA ILE A 713 -29.35 -13.29 17.61
C ILE A 713 -30.84 -13.07 17.22
N ALA A 714 -31.58 -14.14 17.00
CA ALA A 714 -32.99 -14.06 16.62
C ALA A 714 -33.80 -13.26 17.65
N ASN A 715 -34.71 -12.43 17.15
CA ASN A 715 -35.56 -11.53 17.97
C ASN A 715 -34.79 -10.49 18.78
N SER A 716 -33.52 -10.27 18.49
CA SER A 716 -32.74 -9.16 19.06
C SER A 716 -33.22 -7.81 18.53
N ALA A 717 -32.81 -6.73 19.18
CA ALA A 717 -33.12 -5.37 18.77
C ALA A 717 -32.64 -5.09 17.34
N ALA A 718 -31.44 -5.53 16.99
CA ALA A 718 -30.85 -5.40 15.66
C ALA A 718 -31.64 -6.20 14.61
N ALA A 719 -32.00 -7.46 14.91
CA ALA A 719 -32.78 -8.30 13.98
C ALA A 719 -34.18 -7.72 13.71
N ASN A 720 -34.81 -7.12 14.70
CA ASN A 720 -36.16 -6.57 14.56
C ASN A 720 -36.25 -5.27 13.74
N LEU A 721 -35.15 -4.59 13.50
CA LEU A 721 -35.10 -3.39 12.64
C LEU A 721 -34.99 -3.67 11.13
N GLY A 722 -35.01 -4.95 10.75
CA GLY A 722 -34.93 -5.34 9.34
C GLY A 722 -33.52 -5.18 8.74
N PHE A 723 -32.48 -5.28 9.57
CA PHE A 723 -31.10 -5.32 9.13
C PHE A 723 -30.88 -6.49 8.15
N THR A 724 -30.28 -6.20 7.00
CA THR A 724 -29.95 -7.24 6.02
C THR A 724 -28.70 -7.98 6.48
N PRO A 725 -28.75 -9.31 6.69
CA PRO A 725 -27.56 -10.06 7.12
C PRO A 725 -26.36 -9.87 6.17
N VAL A 726 -25.19 -9.68 6.75
CA VAL A 726 -23.94 -9.61 6.00
C VAL A 726 -23.44 -11.04 5.77
N PRO A 727 -23.03 -11.40 4.54
CA PRO A 727 -22.52 -12.74 4.23
C PRO A 727 -21.08 -12.94 4.74
N ALA A 728 -20.91 -12.90 6.08
CA ALA A 728 -19.59 -12.92 6.72
C ALA A 728 -18.74 -14.15 6.36
N SER A 729 -19.38 -15.30 6.07
CA SER A 729 -18.68 -16.52 5.67
C SER A 729 -18.07 -16.46 4.25
N GLU A 730 -18.42 -15.45 3.47
CA GLU A 730 -17.92 -15.26 2.12
C GLU A 730 -16.74 -14.26 2.07
N ILE A 731 -16.45 -13.61 3.20
CA ILE A 731 -15.41 -12.57 3.28
C ILE A 731 -14.02 -13.22 3.39
N GLY A 732 -13.05 -12.62 2.72
CA GLY A 732 -11.68 -13.11 2.65
C GLY A 732 -11.43 -14.08 1.50
N PRO A 733 -10.23 -14.67 1.41
CA PRO A 733 -9.86 -15.54 0.30
C PRO A 733 -10.71 -16.79 0.20
N ARG A 734 -11.05 -17.18 -1.02
CA ARG A 734 -11.76 -18.42 -1.34
C ARG A 734 -10.80 -19.61 -1.32
N GLY A 735 -11.27 -20.77 -0.87
CA GLY A 735 -10.50 -22.02 -0.92
C GLY A 735 -9.51 -22.22 0.24
N LYS A 736 -9.78 -21.57 1.38
CA LYS A 736 -9.09 -21.85 2.64
C LYS A 736 -9.50 -23.20 3.24
#